data_a663247d2049886404b70837bb5e5149
#
_entry.id   a663247d2049886404b70837bb5e5149
#
_cell.length_a   1.000
_cell.length_b   1.000
_cell.length_c   1.000
_cell.angle_alpha   90.00
_cell.angle_beta   90.00
_cell.angle_gamma   90.00
#
_symmetry.space_group_name_H-M   'P 1'
#
loop_
_entity.id
_entity.type
_entity.pdbx_description
1 polymer ?
#
loop_
_entity_poly.entity_id
_entity_poly.type
_entity_poly.pdbx_seq_one_letter_code
_entity_poly.pdbx_strand_id
1 'polypeptide(L)'
;MNQFVVPLSGLNCMGCARKVEKALHANHDVEIINLSPTSVELKTDASLSDVVASIESLGYQAGTHYELQLSGLSCGGCVKKLSSLLESNQDVASFEASTTHLRIHTLLTQEQVIDLVASLGYSASSDVVTEANTETNVSAPQKAETLAQVEQQHHGEPEVKIEELPPAGATQLQMLIQGMTCASCVASVEKALTQVQGVEKAQVNLAEQSALVFVDNDSDDLHAEILESVKQAGYQGEILQDAATQQEKQAQQQRQQQKRFKLDAIAGLVVGAPLMIWGVAGGNMMIRNTNDQLAWGAIGIVCLLLLATAGKHFFSNAWLAATHKRATMDTLVALGTGAAWFYSMLVVIFPDWFPMASRHVYFEASAMIIGLISLGHYIEAKAKANTTRSLQALINLQPQQATVITEQGDQQIAVEQITLGMKLRIKPGEKVPVDGVVIQGESYIDESMLTGEPVPVLKAQEAQVSAGTLNSDGALIIEATGIGANTMLARIIRMVRTAQSSKPAIAKLADQISSVFVPVVVGIAILAALVWFAVGPEPKASYMLVVTTTVLIIACPCALGLATPLSVTVGVGKAAELGILIKDADALQLASKVDTVVFDKTGTLTQGKPSVQQVFTHATSQEELLALAYAAERQSEHPLAKAVCDYAKQHNAKDVSLDKFENVRGRGILATYQDKPLLIGSLQFMQAENVETSALKPDIDECAKNAWTPVAVALNGELIGLIAIADPIKSDAKQALSALKSQGIKTVMLTGDNQHVANAIGQELGIDEVIAQVMPDEKAQHIEQLQSHGHVVAMVGDGINDAPALALANLGIAMGSGSDVAIESSQMTILNTSPMAVVHAIELSRATLKNMKQNLFGAFVYNSLGIPVAAGVLYPAFGFLLSPVVAGAAMALSSITVVSNANRLRLFSVK
;
A
#
# COMPACT_ATOMS: atom_id res chain seq x y z
N MET A 1 9.72 -53.29 6.09
CA MET A 1 8.96 -52.19 5.46
C MET A 1 8.63 -51.16 6.53
N ASN A 2 9.22 -49.99 6.41
CA ASN A 2 8.93 -48.84 7.25
C ASN A 2 7.64 -48.18 6.78
N GLN A 3 6.83 -47.68 7.72
CA GLN A 3 5.61 -46.92 7.38
C GLN A 3 5.88 -45.44 7.61
N PHE A 4 5.64 -44.63 6.56
CA PHE A 4 5.80 -43.17 6.58
C PHE A 4 4.49 -42.48 6.26
N VAL A 5 4.24 -41.35 6.95
CA VAL A 5 3.19 -40.40 6.60
C VAL A 5 3.89 -39.13 6.16
N VAL A 6 4.03 -38.94 4.85
CA VAL A 6 4.77 -37.84 4.27
C VAL A 6 3.79 -36.68 3.97
N PRO A 7 3.91 -35.54 4.63
CA PRO A 7 3.17 -34.35 4.25
C PRO A 7 3.58 -33.89 2.86
N LEU A 8 2.61 -33.47 2.06
CA LEU A 8 2.81 -33.01 0.68
C LEU A 8 2.34 -31.55 0.58
N SER A 9 3.13 -30.73 -0.10
CA SER A 9 2.73 -29.36 -0.43
C SER A 9 2.98 -29.07 -1.92
N GLY A 10 2.22 -28.11 -2.48
CA GLY A 10 2.25 -27.83 -3.91
C GLY A 10 1.31 -28.68 -4.76
N LEU A 11 0.52 -29.61 -4.18
CA LEU A 11 -0.44 -30.43 -4.90
C LEU A 11 -1.85 -29.83 -4.78
N ASN A 12 -2.41 -29.37 -5.88
CA ASN A 12 -3.70 -28.68 -5.89
C ASN A 12 -4.90 -29.62 -6.18
N CYS A 13 -4.66 -30.90 -6.52
CA CYS A 13 -5.73 -31.84 -6.84
C CYS A 13 -5.29 -33.31 -6.77
N MET A 14 -6.27 -34.24 -6.75
CA MET A 14 -6.02 -35.69 -6.77
C MET A 14 -5.29 -36.18 -8.03
N GLY A 15 -5.33 -35.42 -9.14
CA GLY A 15 -4.55 -35.73 -10.34
C GLY A 15 -3.04 -35.58 -10.11
N CYS A 16 -2.63 -34.57 -9.33
CA CYS A 16 -1.24 -34.35 -8.90
C CYS A 16 -0.79 -35.47 -7.93
N ALA A 17 -1.65 -35.82 -6.96
CA ALA A 17 -1.37 -36.89 -6.02
C ALA A 17 -1.16 -38.25 -6.75
N ARG A 18 -1.92 -38.55 -7.79
CA ARG A 18 -1.72 -39.74 -8.64
C ARG A 18 -0.43 -39.69 -9.45
N LYS A 19 0.16 -38.52 -9.76
CA LYS A 19 1.49 -38.45 -10.37
C LYS A 19 2.56 -38.83 -9.36
N VAL A 20 2.42 -38.41 -8.11
CA VAL A 20 3.30 -38.82 -7.00
C VAL A 20 3.21 -40.34 -6.80
N GLU A 21 2.00 -40.90 -6.74
CA GLU A 21 1.80 -42.38 -6.66
C GLU A 21 2.53 -43.12 -7.78
N LYS A 22 2.36 -42.69 -9.03
CA LYS A 22 3.02 -43.33 -10.17
C LYS A 22 4.55 -43.23 -10.10
N ALA A 23 5.10 -42.10 -9.65
CA ALA A 23 6.54 -41.93 -9.52
C ALA A 23 7.11 -42.80 -8.38
N LEU A 24 6.41 -42.88 -7.26
CA LEU A 24 6.82 -43.75 -6.14
C LEU A 24 6.83 -45.23 -6.54
N HIS A 25 5.78 -45.70 -7.23
CA HIS A 25 5.73 -47.07 -7.75
C HIS A 25 6.75 -47.36 -8.87
N ALA A 26 7.14 -46.32 -9.64
CA ALA A 26 8.14 -46.48 -10.71
C ALA A 26 9.59 -46.62 -10.15
N ASN A 27 9.87 -45.96 -9.04
CA ASN A 27 11.22 -45.84 -8.49
C ASN A 27 11.48 -46.77 -7.29
N HIS A 28 10.42 -47.16 -6.57
CA HIS A 28 10.54 -47.92 -5.32
C HIS A 28 9.44 -48.96 -5.20
N ASP A 29 9.71 -50.03 -4.45
CA ASP A 29 8.68 -51.00 -4.06
C ASP A 29 7.93 -50.41 -2.85
N VAL A 30 6.72 -49.85 -3.14
CA VAL A 30 5.90 -49.12 -2.15
C VAL A 30 4.48 -49.65 -2.14
N GLU A 31 3.92 -49.80 -0.95
CA GLU A 31 2.50 -50.05 -0.74
C GLU A 31 1.90 -48.74 -0.22
N ILE A 32 1.05 -48.08 -1.04
CA ILE A 32 0.37 -46.84 -0.65
C ILE A 32 -0.89 -47.21 0.11
N ILE A 33 -0.97 -46.76 1.37
CA ILE A 33 -2.12 -47.01 2.27
C ILE A 33 -3.17 -45.96 2.08
N ASN A 34 -2.75 -44.69 2.05
CA ASN A 34 -3.67 -43.53 1.87
C ASN A 34 -2.98 -42.45 1.02
N LEU A 35 -3.74 -41.79 0.15
CA LEU A 35 -3.24 -40.73 -0.73
C LEU A 35 -4.22 -39.57 -0.78
N SER A 36 -3.72 -38.39 -0.44
CA SER A 36 -4.44 -37.12 -0.53
C SER A 36 -3.57 -36.05 -1.18
N PRO A 37 -4.12 -34.90 -1.59
CA PRO A 37 -3.31 -33.78 -2.06
C PRO A 37 -2.37 -33.18 -0.99
N THR A 38 -2.60 -33.48 0.29
CA THR A 38 -1.85 -32.92 1.44
C THR A 38 -0.94 -33.94 2.13
N SER A 39 -1.10 -35.24 1.86
CA SER A 39 -0.27 -36.30 2.46
C SER A 39 -0.32 -37.61 1.70
N VAL A 40 0.76 -38.37 1.75
CA VAL A 40 0.78 -39.74 1.34
C VAL A 40 1.25 -40.65 2.49
N GLU A 41 0.46 -41.69 2.78
CA GLU A 41 0.80 -42.72 3.74
C GLU A 41 1.22 -43.98 2.97
N LEU A 42 2.45 -44.44 3.21
CA LEU A 42 3.03 -45.52 2.45
C LEU A 42 3.89 -46.45 3.31
N LYS A 43 4.04 -47.74 2.87
CA LYS A 43 4.99 -48.70 3.40
C LYS A 43 6.02 -49.02 2.34
N THR A 44 7.30 -48.96 2.72
CA THR A 44 8.44 -49.27 1.81
C THR A 44 9.66 -49.71 2.58
N ASP A 45 10.57 -50.36 1.87
CA ASP A 45 11.93 -50.66 2.36
C ASP A 45 12.96 -49.59 1.92
N ALA A 46 12.51 -48.59 1.08
CA ALA A 46 13.34 -47.44 0.72
C ALA A 46 13.56 -46.50 1.90
N SER A 47 14.64 -45.71 1.88
CA SER A 47 14.87 -44.66 2.87
C SER A 47 13.90 -43.50 2.68
N LEU A 48 13.63 -42.75 3.76
CA LEU A 48 12.81 -41.52 3.67
C LEU A 48 13.41 -40.52 2.67
N SER A 49 14.76 -40.44 2.64
CA SER A 49 15.48 -39.56 1.68
C SER A 49 15.16 -39.88 0.23
N ASP A 50 15.10 -41.20 -0.13
CA ASP A 50 14.81 -41.66 -1.50
C ASP A 50 13.34 -41.38 -1.88
N VAL A 51 12.43 -41.57 -0.92
CA VAL A 51 10.99 -41.28 -1.09
C VAL A 51 10.78 -39.79 -1.32
N VAL A 52 11.38 -38.95 -0.48
CA VAL A 52 11.31 -37.50 -0.59
C VAL A 52 11.90 -37.02 -1.92
N ALA A 53 13.11 -37.46 -2.29
CA ALA A 53 13.76 -37.13 -3.55
C ALA A 53 12.90 -37.52 -4.78
N SER A 54 12.18 -38.64 -4.74
CA SER A 54 11.29 -39.07 -5.81
C SER A 54 10.07 -38.13 -5.97
N ILE A 55 9.54 -37.61 -4.87
CA ILE A 55 8.42 -36.65 -4.87
C ILE A 55 8.90 -35.29 -5.33
N GLU A 56 10.05 -34.82 -4.83
CA GLU A 56 10.62 -33.51 -5.17
C GLU A 56 11.09 -33.44 -6.63
N SER A 57 11.50 -34.56 -7.22
CA SER A 57 11.82 -34.63 -8.65
C SER A 57 10.66 -34.30 -9.58
N LEU A 58 9.43 -34.32 -9.08
CA LEU A 58 8.21 -33.92 -9.78
C LEU A 58 7.86 -32.43 -9.58
N GLY A 59 8.67 -31.70 -8.81
CA GLY A 59 8.42 -30.28 -8.46
C GLY A 59 7.44 -30.08 -7.30
N TYR A 60 7.17 -31.12 -6.48
CA TYR A 60 6.36 -31.01 -5.27
C TYR A 60 7.24 -31.04 -4.04
N GLN A 61 6.78 -30.50 -2.92
CA GLN A 61 7.53 -30.58 -1.64
C GLN A 61 6.99 -31.73 -0.80
N ALA A 62 7.90 -32.43 -0.13
CA ALA A 62 7.61 -33.59 0.72
C ALA A 62 8.34 -33.48 2.05
N GLY A 63 7.62 -33.49 3.19
CA GLY A 63 8.20 -33.27 4.53
C GLY A 63 8.27 -31.79 4.91
N THR A 64 8.96 -31.49 6.02
CA THR A 64 9.08 -30.13 6.56
C THR A 64 10.56 -29.78 6.76
N HIS A 65 10.93 -28.56 6.39
CA HIS A 65 12.26 -27.99 6.59
C HIS A 65 12.27 -27.10 7.83
N TYR A 66 13.28 -27.27 8.70
CA TYR A 66 13.51 -26.38 9.82
C TYR A 66 14.95 -25.86 9.80
N GLU A 67 15.12 -24.60 10.15
CA GLU A 67 16.40 -23.97 10.42
C GLU A 67 16.41 -23.50 11.87
N LEU A 68 17.30 -24.11 12.68
CA LEU A 68 17.39 -23.90 14.12
C LEU A 68 18.75 -23.35 14.50
N GLN A 69 18.80 -22.39 15.39
CA GLN A 69 20.03 -21.95 16.02
C GLN A 69 20.37 -22.88 17.16
N LEU A 70 21.60 -23.41 17.15
CA LEU A 70 22.11 -24.31 18.18
C LEU A 70 22.97 -23.55 19.19
N SER A 71 22.79 -23.88 20.45
CA SER A 71 23.65 -23.40 21.53
C SER A 71 24.11 -24.54 22.44
N GLY A 72 25.32 -24.38 23.01
CA GLY A 72 25.94 -25.42 23.83
C GLY A 72 26.88 -26.37 23.08
N LEU A 73 26.96 -26.31 21.72
CA LEU A 73 27.93 -27.10 20.95
C LEU A 73 29.26 -26.34 20.83
N SER A 74 30.27 -26.72 21.58
CA SER A 74 31.56 -26.01 21.66
C SER A 74 32.66 -26.56 20.76
N CYS A 75 32.46 -27.73 20.12
CA CYS A 75 33.48 -28.37 19.29
C CYS A 75 32.91 -29.34 18.24
N GLY A 76 33.73 -29.69 17.22
CA GLY A 76 33.35 -30.64 16.18
C GLY A 76 32.97 -32.06 16.67
N GLY A 77 33.36 -32.45 17.87
CA GLY A 77 32.94 -33.68 18.51
C GLY A 77 31.48 -33.67 18.97
N CYS A 78 30.99 -32.48 19.39
CA CYS A 78 29.59 -32.28 19.73
C CYS A 78 28.71 -32.36 18.47
N VAL A 79 29.16 -31.74 17.38
CA VAL A 79 28.44 -31.78 16.08
C VAL A 79 28.36 -33.24 15.60
N LYS A 80 29.45 -34.04 15.71
CA LYS A 80 29.44 -35.46 15.32
C LYS A 80 28.41 -36.28 16.13
N LYS A 81 28.28 -36.02 17.44
CA LYS A 81 27.27 -36.70 18.27
C LYS A 81 25.85 -36.37 17.82
N LEU A 82 25.59 -35.11 17.52
CA LEU A 82 24.29 -34.66 16.99
C LEU A 82 24.03 -35.31 15.62
N SER A 83 25.00 -35.28 14.71
CA SER A 83 24.90 -35.93 13.39
C SER A 83 24.59 -37.43 13.49
N SER A 84 25.26 -38.14 14.36
CA SER A 84 24.99 -39.57 14.53
C SER A 84 23.60 -39.88 15.08
N LEU A 85 23.05 -38.99 15.91
CA LEU A 85 21.70 -39.14 16.42
C LEU A 85 20.67 -38.87 15.31
N LEU A 86 20.88 -37.82 14.49
CA LEU A 86 20.01 -37.47 13.38
C LEU A 86 20.07 -38.53 12.26
N GLU A 87 21.24 -39.05 11.93
CA GLU A 87 21.44 -40.17 10.97
C GLU A 87 20.75 -41.47 11.40
N SER A 88 20.62 -41.71 12.70
CA SER A 88 19.95 -42.90 13.22
C SER A 88 18.43 -42.79 13.29
N ASN A 89 17.88 -41.59 13.06
CA ASN A 89 16.43 -41.34 13.12
C ASN A 89 15.80 -41.55 11.74
N GLN A 90 14.82 -42.46 11.66
CA GLN A 90 14.14 -42.82 10.40
C GLN A 90 13.24 -41.74 9.83
N ASP A 91 12.86 -40.77 10.66
CA ASP A 91 11.97 -39.64 10.26
C ASP A 91 12.76 -38.41 9.78
N VAL A 92 14.08 -38.51 9.65
CA VAL A 92 14.97 -37.47 9.13
C VAL A 92 15.39 -37.84 7.71
N ALA A 93 15.04 -36.98 6.74
CA ALA A 93 15.39 -37.17 5.34
C ALA A 93 16.82 -36.68 5.03
N SER A 94 17.16 -35.48 5.50
CA SER A 94 18.48 -34.86 5.33
C SER A 94 18.73 -33.79 6.41
N PHE A 95 20.02 -33.53 6.72
CA PHE A 95 20.38 -32.45 7.63
C PHE A 95 21.78 -31.90 7.37
N GLU A 96 21.97 -30.62 7.77
CA GLU A 96 23.27 -29.97 7.88
C GLU A 96 23.44 -29.41 9.28
N ALA A 97 24.42 -29.90 10.04
CA ALA A 97 24.65 -29.43 11.41
C ALA A 97 26.01 -28.73 11.52
N SER A 98 26.03 -27.56 12.13
CA SER A 98 27.21 -26.80 12.53
C SER A 98 27.23 -26.60 14.04
N THR A 99 28.21 -25.89 14.57
CA THR A 99 28.26 -25.54 16.00
C THR A 99 27.18 -24.53 16.41
N THR A 100 26.58 -23.82 15.46
CA THR A 100 25.64 -22.70 15.71
C THR A 100 24.31 -22.89 15.00
N HIS A 101 24.22 -23.74 13.97
CA HIS A 101 22.99 -23.85 13.14
C HIS A 101 22.75 -25.34 12.80
N LEU A 102 21.47 -25.70 12.74
CA LEU A 102 20.97 -26.98 12.24
C LEU A 102 19.90 -26.70 11.17
N ARG A 103 20.17 -27.14 9.95
CA ARG A 103 19.16 -27.25 8.90
C ARG A 103 18.73 -28.69 8.81
N ILE A 104 17.46 -28.98 8.91
CA ILE A 104 16.96 -30.35 8.92
C ILE A 104 15.68 -30.45 8.08
N HIS A 105 15.65 -31.51 7.25
CA HIS A 105 14.47 -31.89 6.48
C HIS A 105 13.92 -33.18 7.07
N THR A 106 12.70 -33.17 7.60
CA THR A 106 12.18 -34.24 8.45
C THR A 106 10.67 -34.37 8.41
N LEU A 107 10.13 -35.47 8.91
CA LEU A 107 8.71 -35.69 9.20
C LEU A 107 8.35 -35.29 10.65
N LEU A 108 9.36 -35.05 11.50
CA LEU A 108 9.15 -34.62 12.88
C LEU A 108 8.63 -33.20 12.97
N THR A 109 7.87 -32.90 14.01
CA THR A 109 7.51 -31.51 14.33
C THR A 109 8.72 -30.76 14.88
N GLN A 110 8.68 -29.44 14.81
CA GLN A 110 9.75 -28.57 15.30
C GLN A 110 10.08 -28.83 16.79
N GLU A 111 9.06 -29.02 17.62
CA GLU A 111 9.22 -29.34 19.05
C GLU A 111 9.97 -30.69 19.23
N GLN A 112 9.62 -31.69 18.44
CA GLN A 112 10.31 -32.99 18.50
C GLN A 112 11.78 -32.89 18.07
N VAL A 113 12.12 -32.04 17.10
CA VAL A 113 13.50 -31.77 16.71
C VAL A 113 14.26 -31.06 17.82
N ILE A 114 13.63 -30.11 18.48
CA ILE A 114 14.21 -29.37 19.64
C ILE A 114 14.45 -30.35 20.79
N ASP A 115 13.48 -31.23 21.11
CA ASP A 115 13.62 -32.25 22.14
C ASP A 115 14.72 -33.26 21.83
N LEU A 116 14.87 -33.62 20.55
CA LEU A 116 15.92 -34.51 20.08
C LEU A 116 17.31 -33.88 20.33
N VAL A 117 17.49 -32.62 20.04
CA VAL A 117 18.72 -31.87 20.31
C VAL A 117 18.95 -31.72 21.83
N ALA A 118 17.89 -31.48 22.61
CA ALA A 118 17.93 -31.35 24.06
C ALA A 118 18.29 -32.65 24.75
N SER A 119 17.96 -33.82 24.17
CA SER A 119 18.33 -35.12 24.69
C SER A 119 19.84 -35.34 24.79
N LEU A 120 20.62 -34.60 23.98
CA LEU A 120 22.11 -34.59 24.05
C LEU A 120 22.68 -33.52 24.95
N GLY A 121 21.81 -32.74 25.66
CA GLY A 121 22.22 -31.64 26.53
C GLY A 121 22.56 -30.35 25.81
N TYR A 122 22.09 -30.17 24.56
CA TYR A 122 22.22 -28.94 23.77
C TYR A 122 20.89 -28.22 23.69
N SER A 123 20.90 -26.94 23.36
CA SER A 123 19.67 -26.18 23.14
C SER A 123 19.53 -25.80 21.67
N ALA A 124 18.32 -25.95 21.14
CA ALA A 124 17.95 -25.45 19.82
C ALA A 124 16.82 -24.44 19.95
N SER A 125 16.91 -23.30 19.26
CA SER A 125 15.88 -22.29 19.19
C SER A 125 15.60 -21.92 17.73
N SER A 126 14.34 -21.65 17.41
CA SER A 126 13.99 -21.15 16.09
C SER A 126 14.07 -19.63 16.07
N ASP A 127 14.90 -19.04 15.23
CA ASP A 127 14.57 -17.75 14.67
C ASP A 127 13.62 -18.03 13.50
N VAL A 128 12.37 -17.63 13.64
CA VAL A 128 11.34 -17.83 12.62
C VAL A 128 11.70 -17.02 11.37
N VAL A 129 12.34 -17.68 10.41
CA VAL A 129 12.34 -17.20 9.02
C VAL A 129 11.79 -18.36 8.18
N THR A 130 10.53 -18.25 7.84
CA THR A 130 9.89 -19.11 6.85
C THR A 130 10.35 -18.63 5.48
N GLU A 131 11.42 -19.21 4.94
CA GLU A 131 11.76 -19.03 3.53
C GLU A 131 11.29 -20.25 2.73
N ALA A 132 10.26 -20.05 1.93
CA ALA A 132 10.04 -20.82 0.73
C ALA A 132 10.88 -20.16 -0.37
N ASN A 133 11.90 -20.85 -0.82
CA ASN A 133 12.57 -20.86 -2.12
C ASN A 133 14.08 -20.91 -2.00
N THR A 134 14.63 -22.04 -2.33
CA THR A 134 16.07 -22.16 -2.61
C THR A 134 16.23 -22.80 -3.97
N GLU A 135 16.67 -22.02 -4.92
CA GLU A 135 17.19 -22.50 -6.19
C GLU A 135 18.48 -23.29 -5.97
N THR A 136 18.51 -24.48 -6.50
CA THR A 136 19.71 -25.31 -6.62
C THR A 136 20.61 -24.82 -7.73
N ASN A 137 21.78 -24.30 -7.36
CA ASN A 137 22.90 -24.12 -8.29
C ASN A 137 23.81 -25.35 -8.25
N VAL A 138 23.89 -26.09 -9.35
CA VAL A 138 24.89 -27.13 -9.59
C VAL A 138 26.13 -26.45 -10.18
N SER A 139 27.25 -26.64 -9.49
CA SER A 139 28.58 -26.19 -9.90
C SER A 139 29.30 -27.24 -10.73
N ALA A 140 30.07 -26.79 -11.74
CA ALA A 140 31.43 -27.32 -12.07
C ALA A 140 32.06 -26.48 -13.20
N PRO A 141 33.41 -26.64 -13.49
CA PRO A 141 34.45 -25.84 -12.84
C PRO A 141 35.29 -25.03 -13.84
N GLN A 142 35.95 -24.03 -13.25
CA GLN A 142 37.21 -23.33 -13.63
C GLN A 142 37.76 -23.39 -15.07
N LYS A 143 38.05 -22.23 -15.67
CA LYS A 143 39.44 -21.79 -15.95
C LYS A 143 39.53 -20.29 -16.27
N ALA A 144 40.64 -19.76 -15.80
CA ALA A 144 41.11 -18.37 -15.82
C ALA A 144 41.33 -17.79 -17.19
N GLU A 145 41.22 -16.46 -17.32
CA GLU A 145 42.33 -15.50 -17.52
C GLU A 145 41.77 -14.12 -17.90
N THR A 146 42.10 -13.18 -17.05
CA THR A 146 42.67 -11.82 -17.25
C THR A 146 42.28 -11.03 -18.51
N LEU A 147 41.69 -9.85 -18.36
CA LEU A 147 42.24 -8.53 -18.66
C LEU A 147 41.18 -7.43 -18.73
N ALA A 148 41.52 -6.38 -18.02
CA ALA A 148 41.33 -4.95 -18.27
C ALA A 148 40.01 -4.26 -18.00
N GLN A 149 40.05 -3.53 -16.92
CA GLN A 149 39.45 -2.26 -16.53
C GLN A 149 38.81 -1.45 -17.65
N VAL A 150 37.53 -1.14 -17.48
CA VAL A 150 36.97 0.19 -17.71
C VAL A 150 35.95 0.48 -16.62
N GLU A 151 36.24 1.49 -15.84
CA GLU A 151 35.36 2.09 -14.84
C GLU A 151 34.08 2.61 -15.49
N GLN A 152 32.94 2.17 -15.01
CA GLN A 152 31.73 2.99 -14.95
C GLN A 152 31.05 2.77 -13.60
N GLN A 153 31.15 3.81 -12.80
CA GLN A 153 30.43 3.96 -11.54
C GLN A 153 28.92 3.93 -11.80
N HIS A 154 28.30 2.82 -11.47
CA HIS A 154 26.87 2.82 -11.20
C HIS A 154 26.69 2.86 -9.68
N HIS A 155 26.14 3.96 -9.20
CA HIS A 155 25.62 4.08 -7.86
C HIS A 155 24.52 3.03 -7.70
N GLY A 156 24.77 1.99 -6.91
CA GLY A 156 23.78 1.01 -6.49
C GLY A 156 22.74 1.71 -5.61
N GLU A 157 21.53 1.83 -6.10
CA GLU A 157 20.37 2.08 -5.22
C GLU A 157 20.19 0.84 -4.32
N PRO A 158 19.87 1.01 -3.03
CA PRO A 158 19.64 -0.11 -2.14
C PRO A 158 18.43 -0.92 -2.61
N GLU A 159 18.56 -2.24 -2.68
CA GLU A 159 17.48 -3.19 -2.90
C GLU A 159 16.31 -2.86 -1.97
N VAL A 160 15.17 -2.55 -2.53
CA VAL A 160 13.93 -2.33 -1.78
C VAL A 160 13.38 -3.69 -1.42
N LYS A 161 13.59 -4.14 -0.18
CA LYS A 161 12.85 -5.28 0.38
C LYS A 161 11.38 -4.89 0.40
N ILE A 162 10.56 -5.62 -0.35
CA ILE A 162 9.11 -5.50 -0.31
C ILE A 162 8.66 -5.92 1.10
N GLU A 163 8.11 -5.03 1.88
CA GLU A 163 7.51 -5.39 3.17
C GLU A 163 6.27 -6.24 2.91
N GLU A 164 6.24 -7.40 3.55
CA GLU A 164 5.12 -8.32 3.52
C GLU A 164 3.80 -7.61 3.87
N LEU A 165 2.79 -7.88 3.06
CA LEU A 165 1.40 -7.51 3.37
C LEU A 165 1.01 -8.12 4.73
N PRO A 166 0.20 -7.43 5.55
CA PRO A 166 -0.32 -8.03 6.76
C PRO A 166 -1.10 -9.30 6.40
N PRO A 167 -0.96 -10.38 7.18
CA PRO A 167 -1.63 -11.64 6.88
C PRO A 167 -3.15 -11.44 6.81
N ALA A 168 -3.77 -12.16 5.89
CA ALA A 168 -5.22 -12.15 5.72
C ALA A 168 -5.86 -12.68 7.02
N GLY A 169 -6.42 -11.77 7.83
CA GLY A 169 -7.06 -12.10 9.09
C GLY A 169 -6.62 -11.28 10.31
N ALA A 170 -5.55 -10.49 10.22
CA ALA A 170 -5.12 -9.64 11.34
C ALA A 170 -6.16 -8.57 11.66
N THR A 171 -6.53 -8.46 12.94
CA THR A 171 -7.43 -7.41 13.42
C THR A 171 -6.69 -6.07 13.43
N GLN A 172 -7.34 -5.02 12.89
CA GLN A 172 -6.77 -3.67 12.83
C GLN A 172 -7.27 -2.83 14.00
N LEU A 173 -6.36 -2.43 14.88
CA LEU A 173 -6.63 -1.49 15.95
C LEU A 173 -6.20 -0.09 15.54
N GLN A 174 -7.08 0.89 15.74
CA GLN A 174 -6.77 2.29 15.54
C GLN A 174 -6.57 2.98 16.87
N MET A 175 -5.50 3.77 16.97
CA MET A 175 -5.23 4.56 18.16
C MET A 175 -4.80 5.98 17.83
N LEU A 176 -5.19 6.94 18.69
CA LEU A 176 -4.66 8.29 18.69
C LEU A 176 -3.40 8.35 19.54
N ILE A 177 -2.40 9.09 19.06
CA ILE A 177 -1.13 9.26 19.79
C ILE A 177 -0.84 10.75 19.91
N GLN A 178 -0.78 11.23 21.13
CA GLN A 178 -0.51 12.64 21.41
C GLN A 178 0.97 12.87 21.72
N GLY A 179 1.49 14.02 21.30
CA GLY A 179 2.85 14.47 21.64
C GLY A 179 3.90 14.20 20.55
N MET A 180 3.53 13.60 19.42
CA MET A 180 4.46 13.44 18.30
C MET A 180 4.63 14.76 17.55
N THR A 181 5.88 15.21 17.38
CA THR A 181 6.21 16.47 16.70
C THR A 181 7.10 16.31 15.49
N CYS A 182 7.78 15.16 15.34
CA CYS A 182 8.76 14.93 14.28
C CYS A 182 8.86 13.46 13.86
N ALA A 183 9.58 13.19 12.79
CA ALA A 183 9.80 11.84 12.26
C ALA A 183 10.48 10.90 13.27
N SER A 184 11.41 11.40 14.10
CA SER A 184 12.04 10.58 15.13
C SER A 184 11.07 10.17 16.24
N CYS A 185 10.03 10.98 16.51
CA CYS A 185 8.95 10.61 17.42
C CYS A 185 8.16 9.41 16.87
N VAL A 186 7.84 9.47 15.58
CA VAL A 186 7.13 8.40 14.87
C VAL A 186 7.90 7.08 14.92
N ALA A 187 9.20 7.10 14.57
CA ALA A 187 10.05 5.91 14.63
C ALA A 187 10.14 5.33 16.06
N SER A 188 10.08 6.20 17.08
CA SER A 188 10.08 5.76 18.47
C SER A 188 8.80 5.01 18.85
N VAL A 189 7.66 5.55 18.44
CA VAL A 189 6.35 4.94 18.70
C VAL A 189 6.20 3.64 17.91
N GLU A 190 6.58 3.62 16.63
CA GLU A 190 6.56 2.40 15.82
C GLU A 190 7.38 1.29 16.47
N LYS A 191 8.61 1.61 16.90
CA LYS A 191 9.45 0.64 17.58
C LYS A 191 8.84 0.16 18.90
N ALA A 192 8.22 1.03 19.68
CA ALA A 192 7.58 0.65 20.93
C ALA A 192 6.39 -0.28 20.70
N LEU A 193 5.57 0.00 19.70
CA LEU A 193 4.41 -0.81 19.31
C LEU A 193 4.81 -2.19 18.78
N THR A 194 5.81 -2.26 17.91
CA THR A 194 6.30 -3.52 17.32
C THR A 194 7.06 -4.40 18.32
N GLN A 195 7.43 -3.90 19.50
CA GLN A 195 8.03 -4.70 20.56
C GLN A 195 7.00 -5.38 21.49
N VAL A 196 5.71 -5.04 21.34
CA VAL A 196 4.64 -5.68 22.11
C VAL A 196 4.32 -7.04 21.50
N GLN A 197 4.29 -8.08 22.35
CA GLN A 197 3.96 -9.43 21.91
C GLN A 197 2.51 -9.51 21.41
N GLY A 198 2.27 -10.04 20.21
CA GLY A 198 0.95 -10.06 19.57
C GLY A 198 0.68 -8.87 18.63
N VAL A 199 1.63 -7.95 18.48
CA VAL A 199 1.60 -6.90 17.44
C VAL A 199 2.48 -7.34 16.27
N GLU A 200 1.86 -7.60 15.14
CA GLU A 200 2.56 -7.98 13.91
C GLU A 200 3.19 -6.78 13.21
N LYS A 201 2.44 -5.70 13.10
CA LYS A 201 2.86 -4.49 12.39
C LYS A 201 2.23 -3.25 13.02
N ALA A 202 2.97 -2.15 13.04
CA ALA A 202 2.45 -0.85 13.44
C ALA A 202 2.82 0.21 12.39
N GLN A 203 1.85 1.02 12.00
CA GLN A 203 2.03 2.14 11.07
C GLN A 203 1.62 3.43 11.77
N VAL A 204 2.57 4.34 11.97
CA VAL A 204 2.32 5.58 12.70
C VAL A 204 2.29 6.76 11.74
N ASN A 205 1.19 7.54 11.78
CA ASN A 205 0.98 8.71 10.95
C ASN A 205 1.15 10.00 11.77
N LEU A 206 2.22 10.74 11.49
CA LEU A 206 2.49 12.03 12.13
C LEU A 206 1.43 13.09 11.76
N ALA A 207 0.93 13.08 10.51
CA ALA A 207 0.00 14.10 10.04
C ALA A 207 -1.37 13.99 10.73
N GLU A 208 -1.81 12.76 11.01
CA GLU A 208 -3.08 12.46 11.67
C GLU A 208 -2.94 12.28 13.19
N GLN A 209 -1.72 12.23 13.72
CA GLN A 209 -1.44 11.90 15.13
C GLN A 209 -2.07 10.56 15.53
N SER A 210 -1.99 9.56 14.65
CA SER A 210 -2.62 8.24 14.80
C SER A 210 -1.64 7.11 14.55
N ALA A 211 -1.96 5.91 15.03
CA ALA A 211 -1.32 4.68 14.64
C ALA A 211 -2.37 3.64 14.26
N LEU A 212 -2.02 2.85 13.25
CA LEU A 212 -2.72 1.64 12.85
C LEU A 212 -1.87 0.46 13.30
N VAL A 213 -2.42 -0.37 14.19
CA VAL A 213 -1.72 -1.52 14.77
C VAL A 213 -2.42 -2.79 14.30
N PHE A 214 -1.67 -3.69 13.70
CA PHE A 214 -2.15 -4.99 13.24
C PHE A 214 -1.82 -6.01 14.32
N VAL A 215 -2.85 -6.71 14.80
CA VAL A 215 -2.75 -7.66 15.91
C VAL A 215 -3.33 -9.01 15.55
N ASP A 216 -2.75 -10.07 16.08
CA ASP A 216 -3.21 -11.45 15.87
C ASP A 216 -4.54 -11.73 16.56
N ASN A 217 -4.70 -11.16 17.76
CA ASN A 217 -5.88 -11.37 18.58
C ASN A 217 -6.28 -10.08 19.30
N ASP A 218 -7.55 -9.71 19.22
CA ASP A 218 -8.08 -8.51 19.87
C ASP A 218 -8.49 -8.85 21.31
N SER A 219 -7.71 -8.39 22.30
CA SER A 219 -7.96 -8.61 23.72
C SER A 219 -7.69 -7.36 24.55
N ASP A 220 -8.46 -7.18 25.63
CA ASP A 220 -8.30 -6.03 26.54
C ASP A 220 -6.91 -6.00 27.20
N ASP A 221 -6.28 -7.16 27.45
CA ASP A 221 -4.94 -7.25 28.01
C ASP A 221 -3.90 -6.72 27.02
N LEU A 222 -4.01 -7.09 25.74
CA LEU A 222 -3.14 -6.57 24.68
C LEU A 222 -3.32 -5.05 24.49
N HIS A 223 -4.54 -4.54 24.61
CA HIS A 223 -4.83 -3.11 24.59
C HIS A 223 -4.07 -2.37 25.72
N ALA A 224 -4.06 -2.92 26.93
CA ALA A 224 -3.36 -2.35 28.07
C ALA A 224 -1.83 -2.35 27.85
N GLU A 225 -1.26 -3.43 27.30
CA GLU A 225 0.16 -3.51 26.98
C GLU A 225 0.56 -2.51 25.87
N ILE A 226 -0.23 -2.38 24.82
CA ILE A 226 -0.02 -1.39 23.75
C ILE A 226 0.00 0.03 24.31
N LEU A 227 -0.98 0.38 25.15
CA LEU A 227 -1.06 1.71 25.76
C LEU A 227 0.11 1.98 26.70
N GLU A 228 0.52 1.00 27.49
CA GLU A 228 1.67 1.14 28.41
C GLU A 228 2.99 1.25 27.64
N SER A 229 3.18 0.51 26.54
CA SER A 229 4.35 0.62 25.67
C SER A 229 4.48 2.01 25.05
N VAL A 230 3.38 2.59 24.55
CA VAL A 230 3.35 3.96 24.04
C VAL A 230 3.67 4.97 25.14
N LYS A 231 3.15 4.77 26.34
CA LYS A 231 3.42 5.63 27.50
C LYS A 231 4.88 5.54 27.95
N GLN A 232 5.48 4.35 27.96
CA GLN A 232 6.90 4.15 28.24
C GLN A 232 7.80 4.82 27.19
N ALA A 233 7.37 4.88 25.93
CA ALA A 233 8.03 5.64 24.88
C ALA A 233 7.90 7.17 25.06
N GLY A 234 7.10 7.62 26.02
CA GLY A 234 6.92 9.03 26.38
C GLY A 234 5.74 9.73 25.68
N TYR A 235 4.79 8.96 25.12
CA TYR A 235 3.63 9.49 24.41
C TYR A 235 2.34 9.03 25.09
N GLN A 236 1.22 9.70 24.77
CA GLN A 236 -0.09 9.29 25.25
C GLN A 236 -0.87 8.64 24.11
N GLY A 237 -1.33 7.39 24.31
CA GLY A 237 -2.15 6.63 23.38
C GLY A 237 -3.59 6.53 23.87
N GLU A 238 -4.54 6.49 22.92
CA GLU A 238 -5.95 6.19 23.17
C GLU A 238 -6.44 5.28 22.04
N ILE A 239 -6.87 4.03 22.36
CA ILE A 239 -7.46 3.09 21.41
C ILE A 239 -8.91 3.48 21.18
N LEU A 240 -9.37 3.44 19.94
CA LEU A 240 -10.68 3.91 19.52
C LEU A 240 -11.45 2.78 18.86
N GLN A 241 -12.65 2.54 19.37
CA GLN A 241 -13.54 1.47 18.91
C GLN A 241 -14.49 1.92 17.79
N ASP A 242 -14.74 3.24 17.66
CA ASP A 242 -15.69 3.78 16.69
C ASP A 242 -15.09 4.90 15.83
N ALA A 243 -15.28 4.78 14.50
CA ALA A 243 -14.71 5.69 13.52
C ALA A 243 -15.28 7.13 13.59
N ALA A 244 -16.53 7.29 13.98
CA ALA A 244 -17.18 8.60 14.08
C ALA A 244 -16.68 9.38 15.30
N THR A 245 -16.60 8.71 16.45
CA THR A 245 -16.06 9.25 17.71
C THR A 245 -14.59 9.63 17.56
N GLN A 246 -13.83 8.84 16.80
CA GLN A 246 -12.43 9.13 16.46
C GLN A 246 -12.30 10.47 15.74
N GLN A 247 -13.13 10.70 14.74
CA GLN A 247 -13.03 11.88 13.89
C GLN A 247 -13.34 13.16 14.67
N GLU A 248 -14.36 13.13 15.55
CA GLU A 248 -14.69 14.28 16.40
C GLU A 248 -13.53 14.60 17.35
N LYS A 249 -12.95 13.59 18.00
CA LYS A 249 -11.80 13.74 18.90
C LYS A 249 -10.58 14.27 18.16
N GLN A 250 -10.25 13.73 17.00
CA GLN A 250 -9.15 14.22 16.16
C GLN A 250 -9.36 15.69 15.75
N ALA A 251 -10.56 16.03 15.25
CA ALA A 251 -10.88 17.41 14.86
C ALA A 251 -10.80 18.36 16.05
N GLN A 252 -11.26 17.94 17.23
CA GLN A 252 -11.19 18.71 18.44
C GLN A 252 -9.74 18.92 18.90
N GLN A 253 -8.93 17.88 18.90
CA GLN A 253 -7.51 17.95 19.24
C GLN A 253 -6.74 18.85 18.27
N GLN A 254 -6.95 18.71 16.96
CA GLN A 254 -6.34 19.57 15.95
C GLN A 254 -6.71 21.06 16.14
N ARG A 255 -7.99 21.35 16.44
CA ARG A 255 -8.44 22.72 16.75
C ARG A 255 -7.78 23.28 18.02
N GLN A 256 -7.62 22.46 19.05
CA GLN A 256 -6.94 22.83 20.27
C GLN A 256 -5.45 23.10 20.03
N GLN A 257 -4.75 22.23 19.31
CA GLN A 257 -3.35 22.44 18.92
C GLN A 257 -3.16 23.70 18.07
N GLN A 258 -4.03 23.95 17.08
CA GLN A 258 -3.97 25.17 16.29
C GLN A 258 -4.12 26.43 17.14
N LYS A 259 -5.10 26.43 18.05
CA LYS A 259 -5.30 27.55 18.98
C LYS A 259 -4.08 27.77 19.86
N ARG A 260 -3.50 26.70 20.40
CA ARG A 260 -2.30 26.77 21.23
C ARG A 260 -1.12 27.33 20.46
N PHE A 261 -0.76 26.77 19.32
CA PHE A 261 0.37 27.25 18.51
C PHE A 261 0.17 28.71 18.04
N LYS A 262 -1.07 29.11 17.75
CA LYS A 262 -1.39 30.51 17.46
C LYS A 262 -1.10 31.43 18.64
N LEU A 263 -1.51 31.04 19.86
CA LEU A 263 -1.27 31.83 21.08
C LEU A 263 0.22 31.87 21.43
N ASP A 264 0.94 30.74 21.33
CA ASP A 264 2.38 30.65 21.56
C ASP A 264 3.16 31.53 20.57
N ALA A 265 2.78 31.54 19.30
CA ALA A 265 3.35 32.40 18.28
C ALA A 265 3.13 33.89 18.59
N ILE A 266 1.89 34.26 18.94
CA ILE A 266 1.55 35.64 19.31
C ILE A 266 2.34 36.06 20.54
N ALA A 267 2.41 35.23 21.58
CA ALA A 267 3.16 35.54 22.81
C ALA A 267 4.65 35.75 22.50
N GLY A 268 5.28 34.84 21.73
CA GLY A 268 6.69 34.98 21.35
C GLY A 268 6.97 36.22 20.49
N LEU A 269 6.10 36.53 19.53
CA LEU A 269 6.26 37.69 18.66
C LEU A 269 6.00 39.00 19.39
N VAL A 270 5.01 39.06 20.29
CA VAL A 270 4.70 40.27 21.09
C VAL A 270 5.86 40.62 22.01
N VAL A 271 6.57 39.65 22.58
CA VAL A 271 7.75 39.90 23.39
C VAL A 271 9.00 40.12 22.52
N GLY A 272 9.22 39.27 21.52
CA GLY A 272 10.46 39.27 20.75
C GLY A 272 10.56 40.40 19.72
N ALA A 273 9.47 40.74 18.99
CA ALA A 273 9.52 41.75 17.93
C ALA A 273 9.85 43.16 18.44
N PRO A 274 9.27 43.66 19.57
CA PRO A 274 9.67 44.96 20.12
C PRO A 274 11.14 45.00 20.55
N LEU A 275 11.64 43.92 21.19
CA LEU A 275 13.03 43.83 21.57
C LEU A 275 13.98 43.84 20.39
N MET A 276 13.61 43.14 19.31
CA MET A 276 14.36 43.07 18.07
C MET A 276 14.34 44.44 17.35
N ILE A 277 13.20 45.11 17.25
CA ILE A 277 13.08 46.46 16.70
C ILE A 277 13.93 47.42 17.48
N TRP A 278 13.92 47.36 18.80
CA TRP A 278 14.77 48.15 19.65
C TRP A 278 16.25 47.98 19.35
N GLY A 279 16.74 46.73 19.24
CA GLY A 279 18.11 46.40 18.87
C GLY A 279 18.53 46.91 17.51
N VAL A 280 17.67 46.69 16.48
CA VAL A 280 17.93 47.15 15.08
C VAL A 280 17.88 48.68 14.94
N ALA A 281 17.00 49.34 15.72
CA ALA A 281 16.92 50.82 15.75
C ALA A 281 18.10 51.49 16.51
N GLY A 282 19.12 50.72 16.92
CA GLY A 282 20.29 51.25 17.62
C GLY A 282 20.07 51.41 19.13
N GLY A 283 19.06 50.76 19.68
CA GLY A 283 18.81 50.73 21.11
C GLY A 283 19.91 50.01 21.89
N ASN A 284 20.09 50.38 23.13
CA ASN A 284 21.09 49.75 23.97
C ASN A 284 20.72 48.34 24.37
N MET A 285 21.50 47.36 23.91
CA MET A 285 21.38 45.94 24.25
C MET A 285 22.48 45.45 25.19
N MET A 286 23.21 46.35 25.80
CA MET A 286 24.34 46.06 26.68
C MET A 286 24.06 46.55 28.11
N ILE A 287 24.62 45.85 29.10
CA ILE A 287 24.54 46.25 30.49
C ILE A 287 25.74 47.13 30.82
N ARG A 288 25.46 48.43 31.04
CA ARG A 288 26.46 49.46 31.32
C ARG A 288 26.36 49.98 32.76
N ASN A 289 25.18 49.94 33.33
CA ASN A 289 24.88 50.47 34.65
C ASN A 289 23.78 49.65 35.33
N THR A 290 23.53 49.95 36.60
CA THR A 290 22.55 49.25 37.44
C THR A 290 21.10 49.40 36.89
N ASN A 291 20.78 50.52 36.22
CA ASN A 291 19.46 50.72 35.63
C ASN A 291 19.25 49.78 34.42
N ASP A 292 20.27 49.64 33.56
CA ASP A 292 20.27 48.65 32.44
C ASP A 292 20.12 47.25 33.00
N GLN A 293 20.84 46.90 34.09
CA GLN A 293 20.77 45.61 34.77
C GLN A 293 19.35 45.31 35.30
N LEU A 294 18.69 46.25 35.93
CA LEU A 294 17.31 46.09 36.40
C LEU A 294 16.31 45.95 35.24
N ALA A 295 16.43 46.79 34.21
CA ALA A 295 15.55 46.75 33.05
C ALA A 295 15.68 45.41 32.28
N TRP A 296 16.91 45.00 31.97
CA TRP A 296 17.15 43.73 31.26
C TRP A 296 16.89 42.51 32.16
N GLY A 297 17.04 42.64 33.50
CA GLY A 297 16.61 41.63 34.47
C GLY A 297 15.12 41.39 34.45
N ALA A 298 14.30 42.46 34.42
CA ALA A 298 12.86 42.34 34.27
C ALA A 298 12.46 41.69 32.92
N ILE A 299 13.11 42.09 31.81
CA ILE A 299 12.91 41.49 30.50
C ILE A 299 13.31 40.00 30.51
N GLY A 300 14.42 39.66 31.19
CA GLY A 300 14.86 38.27 31.34
C GLY A 300 13.84 37.40 32.10
N ILE A 301 13.15 37.95 33.11
CA ILE A 301 12.05 37.26 33.82
C ILE A 301 10.85 37.06 32.87
N VAL A 302 10.47 38.07 32.08
CA VAL A 302 9.39 37.97 31.09
C VAL A 302 9.72 36.89 30.05
N CYS A 303 10.98 36.86 29.58
CA CYS A 303 11.43 35.80 28.66
C CYS A 303 11.43 34.42 29.33
N LEU A 304 11.78 34.28 30.61
CA LEU A 304 11.67 33.03 31.34
C LEU A 304 10.21 32.53 31.39
N LEU A 305 9.27 33.43 31.70
CA LEU A 305 7.85 33.10 31.71
C LEU A 305 7.39 32.68 30.33
N LEU A 306 7.87 33.31 29.24
CA LEU A 306 7.59 32.92 27.88
C LEU A 306 8.13 31.50 27.56
N LEU A 307 9.39 31.20 27.97
CA LEU A 307 9.98 29.87 27.78
C LEU A 307 9.24 28.82 28.62
N ALA A 308 8.79 29.14 29.82
CA ALA A 308 8.05 28.22 30.70
C ALA A 308 6.58 28.03 30.30
N THR A 309 6.01 28.91 29.49
CA THR A 309 4.60 28.83 28.99
C THR A 309 4.55 28.44 27.53
N ALA A 310 4.79 29.37 26.61
CA ALA A 310 4.76 29.13 25.18
C ALA A 310 5.85 28.16 24.70
N GLY A 311 7.05 28.22 25.29
CA GLY A 311 8.18 27.33 25.04
C GLY A 311 8.13 25.99 25.73
N LYS A 312 7.22 25.79 26.70
CA LYS A 312 7.21 24.60 27.58
C LYS A 312 7.34 23.27 26.85
N HIS A 313 6.63 23.14 25.74
CA HIS A 313 6.62 21.89 25.00
C HIS A 313 7.99 21.52 24.40
N PHE A 314 8.79 22.50 23.96
CA PHE A 314 10.15 22.24 23.47
C PHE A 314 11.06 21.70 24.58
N PHE A 315 11.02 22.31 25.76
CA PHE A 315 11.83 21.88 26.89
C PHE A 315 11.39 20.53 27.47
N SER A 316 10.08 20.30 27.62
CA SER A 316 9.55 19.02 28.09
C SER A 316 9.87 17.87 27.15
N ASN A 317 9.70 18.05 25.82
CA ASN A 317 10.02 17.05 24.83
C ASN A 317 11.53 16.82 24.72
N ALA A 318 12.35 17.88 24.81
CA ALA A 318 13.81 17.74 24.84
C ALA A 318 14.30 16.95 26.05
N TRP A 319 13.75 17.22 27.24
CA TRP A 319 14.06 16.48 28.46
C TRP A 319 13.66 15.01 28.32
N LEU A 320 12.45 14.73 27.86
CA LEU A 320 11.97 13.38 27.66
C LEU A 320 12.83 12.61 26.61
N ALA A 321 13.22 13.27 25.53
CA ALA A 321 14.13 12.68 24.53
C ALA A 321 15.51 12.37 25.15
N ALA A 322 16.05 13.28 25.98
CA ALA A 322 17.33 13.10 26.61
C ALA A 322 17.33 11.94 27.63
N THR A 323 16.24 11.74 28.40
CA THR A 323 16.11 10.59 29.32
C THR A 323 16.13 9.26 28.56
N HIS A 324 15.67 9.24 27.30
CA HIS A 324 15.73 8.06 26.43
C HIS A 324 16.98 8.03 25.52
N LYS A 325 18.01 8.82 25.84
CA LYS A 325 19.27 8.92 25.06
C LYS A 325 19.06 9.25 23.58
N ARG A 326 18.07 10.10 23.29
CA ARG A 326 17.71 10.55 21.94
C ARG A 326 17.81 12.06 21.85
N ALA A 327 18.00 12.55 20.64
CA ALA A 327 17.94 13.97 20.33
C ALA A 327 16.90 14.21 19.22
N THR A 328 16.03 15.18 19.46
CA THR A 328 14.96 15.57 18.56
C THR A 328 15.13 17.02 18.12
N MET A 329 14.26 17.49 17.20
CA MET A 329 14.26 18.91 16.84
C MET A 329 13.99 19.82 18.04
N ASP A 330 13.13 19.37 18.98
CA ASP A 330 12.83 20.13 20.19
C ASP A 330 14.09 20.30 21.07
N THR A 331 15.02 19.33 21.02
CA THR A 331 16.33 19.44 21.69
C THR A 331 17.16 20.60 21.13
N LEU A 332 17.17 20.79 19.80
CA LEU A 332 17.90 21.89 19.17
C LEU A 332 17.33 23.25 19.54
N VAL A 333 16.01 23.38 19.54
CA VAL A 333 15.30 24.61 19.91
C VAL A 333 15.50 24.91 21.39
N ALA A 334 15.34 23.92 22.26
CA ALA A 334 15.52 24.08 23.70
C ALA A 334 16.96 24.48 24.06
N LEU A 335 17.98 23.83 23.45
CA LEU A 335 19.38 24.19 23.66
C LEU A 335 19.70 25.59 23.15
N GLY A 336 19.24 25.95 21.94
CA GLY A 336 19.52 27.28 21.36
C GLY A 336 18.87 28.41 22.14
N THR A 337 17.55 28.31 22.40
CA THR A 337 16.82 29.35 23.14
C THR A 337 17.22 29.40 24.63
N GLY A 338 17.46 28.24 25.25
CA GLY A 338 17.92 28.13 26.60
C GLY A 338 19.32 28.70 26.81
N ALA A 339 20.27 28.41 25.90
CA ALA A 339 21.60 28.96 25.92
C ALA A 339 21.61 30.48 25.78
N ALA A 340 20.86 31.04 24.88
CA ALA A 340 20.74 32.48 24.67
C ALA A 340 20.14 33.17 25.92
N TRP A 341 19.09 32.61 26.51
CA TRP A 341 18.51 33.13 27.76
C TRP A 341 19.47 32.99 28.92
N PHE A 342 20.09 31.83 29.11
CA PHE A 342 21.00 31.56 30.22
C PHE A 342 22.23 32.50 30.20
N TYR A 343 22.87 32.64 29.03
CA TYR A 343 23.97 33.58 28.85
C TYR A 343 23.56 35.01 29.21
N SER A 344 22.42 35.47 28.68
CA SER A 344 21.92 36.83 28.92
C SER A 344 21.63 37.05 30.43
N MET A 345 21.08 36.05 31.12
CA MET A 345 20.85 36.11 32.56
C MET A 345 22.16 36.12 33.35
N LEU A 346 23.17 35.33 32.96
CA LEU A 346 24.49 35.41 33.58
C LEU A 346 25.12 36.81 33.46
N VAL A 347 25.02 37.42 32.31
CA VAL A 347 25.48 38.79 32.06
C VAL A 347 24.72 39.81 32.93
N VAL A 348 23.41 39.62 33.12
CA VAL A 348 22.57 40.47 33.98
C VAL A 348 22.95 40.31 35.43
N ILE A 349 23.13 39.06 35.92
CA ILE A 349 23.37 38.80 37.38
C ILE A 349 24.82 39.12 37.75
N PHE A 350 25.78 38.75 36.90
CA PHE A 350 27.21 38.88 37.15
C PHE A 350 27.92 39.70 36.03
N PRO A 351 27.59 41.00 35.81
CA PRO A 351 28.15 41.76 34.74
C PRO A 351 29.67 41.89 34.80
N ASP A 352 30.24 41.89 36.02
CA ASP A 352 31.68 42.02 36.23
C ASP A 352 32.52 40.80 35.84
N TRP A 353 31.89 39.66 35.62
CA TRP A 353 32.57 38.47 35.08
C TRP A 353 32.85 38.60 33.58
N PHE A 354 32.20 39.56 32.92
CA PHE A 354 32.28 39.77 31.49
C PHE A 354 32.98 41.09 31.14
N PRO A 355 33.91 41.11 30.17
CA PRO A 355 34.41 42.34 29.59
C PRO A 355 33.27 43.22 29.07
N MET A 356 33.41 44.52 29.09
CA MET A 356 32.37 45.47 28.62
C MET A 356 31.82 45.10 27.24
N ALA A 357 32.70 44.71 26.32
CA ALA A 357 32.32 44.31 24.97
C ALA A 357 31.45 43.04 24.89
N SER A 358 31.53 42.16 25.90
CA SER A 358 30.76 40.90 25.99
C SER A 358 29.44 41.03 26.76
N ARG A 359 29.09 42.21 27.32
CA ARG A 359 27.88 42.42 28.12
C ARG A 359 26.59 42.61 27.27
N HIS A 360 26.56 42.08 26.06
CA HIS A 360 25.40 42.08 25.20
C HIS A 360 24.40 41.00 25.60
N VAL A 361 23.11 41.32 25.68
CA VAL A 361 22.03 40.38 25.97
C VAL A 361 21.33 39.92 24.68
N TYR A 362 20.76 38.69 24.67
CA TYR A 362 20.13 38.02 23.53
C TYR A 362 18.73 37.52 23.88
N PHE A 363 18.00 38.22 24.77
CA PHE A 363 16.62 37.85 25.11
C PHE A 363 15.67 37.91 23.96
N GLU A 364 15.88 38.86 23.04
CA GLU A 364 15.12 38.99 21.79
C GLU A 364 15.24 37.74 20.92
N ALA A 365 16.44 37.14 20.85
CA ALA A 365 16.65 35.91 20.10
C ALA A 365 15.81 34.76 20.65
N SER A 366 15.86 34.54 22.00
CA SER A 366 15.06 33.47 22.62
C SER A 366 13.55 33.65 22.38
N ALA A 367 13.04 34.86 22.55
CA ALA A 367 11.62 35.13 22.36
C ALA A 367 11.18 35.04 20.88
N MET A 368 11.96 35.64 19.97
CA MET A 368 11.65 35.60 18.53
C MET A 368 11.68 34.17 17.97
N ILE A 369 12.66 33.35 18.39
CA ILE A 369 12.77 31.98 17.90
C ILE A 369 11.54 31.15 18.30
N ILE A 370 11.12 31.25 19.59
CA ILE A 370 9.88 30.60 20.05
C ILE A 370 8.69 31.08 19.24
N GLY A 371 8.59 32.39 19.00
CA GLY A 371 7.50 32.97 18.21
C GLY A 371 7.47 32.50 16.76
N LEU A 372 8.62 32.53 16.08
CA LEU A 372 8.73 32.14 14.68
C LEU A 372 8.52 30.62 14.45
N ILE A 373 9.08 29.79 15.33
CA ILE A 373 8.88 28.33 15.21
C ILE A 373 7.44 27.97 15.54
N SER A 374 6.82 28.57 16.56
CA SER A 374 5.40 28.35 16.88
C SER A 374 4.49 28.88 15.76
N LEU A 375 4.85 29.96 15.07
CA LEU A 375 4.17 30.41 13.86
C LEU A 375 4.26 29.39 12.74
N GLY A 376 5.46 28.82 12.53
CA GLY A 376 5.66 27.71 11.58
C GLY A 376 4.73 26.53 11.90
N HIS A 377 4.70 26.08 13.15
CA HIS A 377 3.81 25.00 13.62
C HIS A 377 2.32 25.34 13.46
N TYR A 378 1.92 26.58 13.68
CA TYR A 378 0.53 27.02 13.44
C TYR A 378 0.15 26.92 11.97
N ILE A 379 1.00 27.41 11.06
CA ILE A 379 0.77 27.35 9.61
C ILE A 379 0.71 25.89 9.15
N GLU A 380 1.61 25.06 9.66
CA GLU A 380 1.66 23.62 9.43
C GLU A 380 0.36 22.94 9.89
N ALA A 381 -0.07 23.15 11.13
CA ALA A 381 -1.27 22.56 11.71
C ALA A 381 -2.53 22.98 10.92
N LYS A 382 -2.59 24.24 10.47
CA LYS A 382 -3.67 24.75 9.62
C LYS A 382 -3.69 24.07 8.24
N ALA A 383 -2.52 23.81 7.66
CA ALA A 383 -2.41 23.15 6.38
C ALA A 383 -2.77 21.66 6.48
N LYS A 384 -2.32 20.96 7.54
CA LYS A 384 -2.72 19.58 7.83
C LYS A 384 -4.24 19.44 7.93
N ALA A 385 -4.90 20.30 8.68
CA ALA A 385 -6.36 20.29 8.81
C ALA A 385 -7.10 20.48 7.47
N ASN A 386 -6.51 21.21 6.54
CA ASN A 386 -7.08 21.33 5.20
C ASN A 386 -6.85 20.08 4.35
N THR A 387 -5.82 19.30 4.61
CA THR A 387 -5.44 18.15 3.78
C THR A 387 -6.39 16.95 3.96
N THR A 388 -7.01 16.81 5.11
CA THR A 388 -7.98 15.74 5.42
C THR A 388 -9.39 15.99 4.86
N ARG A 389 -9.62 17.07 4.11
CA ARG A 389 -10.96 17.42 3.56
C ARG A 389 -11.51 16.37 2.58
N SER A 390 -10.67 15.77 1.75
CA SER A 390 -11.13 14.75 0.78
C SER A 390 -11.68 13.51 1.49
N LEU A 391 -11.00 13.03 2.54
CA LEU A 391 -11.50 11.93 3.37
C LEU A 391 -12.78 12.33 4.12
N GLN A 392 -12.85 13.56 4.64
CA GLN A 392 -14.05 14.08 5.29
C GLN A 392 -15.24 14.16 4.32
N ALA A 393 -15.00 14.52 3.06
CA ALA A 393 -16.05 14.55 2.04
C ALA A 393 -16.64 13.14 1.82
N LEU A 394 -15.81 12.11 1.75
CA LEU A 394 -16.25 10.70 1.64
C LEU A 394 -17.07 10.26 2.86
N ILE A 395 -16.60 10.56 4.07
CA ILE A 395 -17.35 10.20 5.30
C ILE A 395 -18.71 10.91 5.37
N ASN A 396 -18.79 12.16 4.94
CA ASN A 396 -20.04 12.94 4.91
C ASN A 396 -21.03 12.46 3.83
N LEU A 397 -20.65 11.47 2.98
CA LEU A 397 -21.59 10.89 2.02
C LEU A 397 -22.64 10.01 2.72
N GLN A 398 -22.31 9.34 3.80
CA GLN A 398 -23.23 8.49 4.53
C GLN A 398 -24.28 9.35 5.27
N PRO A 399 -25.59 9.13 5.03
CA PRO A 399 -26.63 9.81 5.80
C PRO A 399 -26.67 9.25 7.24
N GLN A 400 -27.14 10.03 8.19
CA GLN A 400 -27.26 9.59 9.58
C GLN A 400 -28.57 8.84 9.85
N GLN A 401 -29.59 9.03 9.01
CA GLN A 401 -30.91 8.41 9.15
C GLN A 401 -31.35 7.79 7.84
N ALA A 402 -32.20 6.77 7.96
CA ALA A 402 -32.80 6.04 6.84
C ALA A 402 -34.30 5.81 7.10
N THR A 403 -35.06 5.72 6.02
CA THR A 403 -36.50 5.41 6.08
C THR A 403 -36.70 3.92 5.84
N VAL A 404 -37.09 3.19 6.88
CA VAL A 404 -37.39 1.75 6.81
C VAL A 404 -38.91 1.57 6.60
N ILE A 405 -39.27 0.62 5.75
CA ILE A 405 -40.63 0.22 5.48
C ILE A 405 -41.02 -0.88 6.48
N THR A 406 -41.96 -0.59 7.38
CA THR A 406 -42.51 -1.55 8.35
C THR A 406 -43.96 -1.82 8.06
N GLU A 407 -44.54 -2.84 8.70
CA GLU A 407 -45.97 -3.15 8.61
C GLU A 407 -46.85 -1.99 9.10
N GLN A 408 -46.35 -1.11 9.94
CA GLN A 408 -47.02 0.08 10.48
C GLN A 408 -46.80 1.36 9.62
N GLY A 409 -46.06 1.26 8.52
CA GLY A 409 -45.71 2.36 7.64
C GLY A 409 -44.23 2.72 7.67
N ASP A 410 -43.87 3.82 7.04
CA ASP A 410 -42.52 4.32 6.95
C ASP A 410 -42.04 4.87 8.30
N GLN A 411 -40.89 4.38 8.80
CA GLN A 411 -40.26 4.81 10.04
C GLN A 411 -38.84 5.29 9.79
N GLN A 412 -38.47 6.44 10.35
CA GLN A 412 -37.06 6.90 10.35
C GLN A 412 -36.30 6.25 11.50
N ILE A 413 -35.16 5.64 11.16
CA ILE A 413 -34.23 5.05 12.13
C ILE A 413 -32.81 5.57 11.85
N ALA A 414 -31.92 5.45 12.85
CA ALA A 414 -30.50 5.69 12.66
C ALA A 414 -29.89 4.59 11.74
N VAL A 415 -28.91 4.95 10.90
CA VAL A 415 -28.31 4.01 9.94
C VAL A 415 -27.62 2.84 10.65
N GLU A 416 -27.12 3.05 11.88
CA GLU A 416 -26.48 2.02 12.70
C GLU A 416 -27.49 0.94 13.17
N GLN A 417 -28.79 1.20 13.12
CA GLN A 417 -29.86 0.27 13.51
C GLN A 417 -30.37 -0.58 12.35
N ILE A 418 -29.87 -0.35 11.13
CA ILE A 418 -30.25 -1.14 9.96
C ILE A 418 -29.65 -2.52 10.07
N THR A 419 -30.45 -3.56 9.80
CA THR A 419 -30.01 -4.95 9.70
C THR A 419 -30.15 -5.46 8.26
N LEU A 420 -29.41 -6.54 7.94
CA LEU A 420 -29.50 -7.18 6.63
C LEU A 420 -30.94 -7.64 6.32
N GLY A 421 -31.37 -7.45 5.08
CA GLY A 421 -32.71 -7.80 4.61
C GLY A 421 -33.80 -6.76 4.91
N MET A 422 -33.49 -5.67 5.62
CA MET A 422 -34.46 -4.58 5.83
C MET A 422 -34.78 -3.88 4.50
N LYS A 423 -36.06 -3.52 4.31
CA LYS A 423 -36.51 -2.75 3.14
C LYS A 423 -36.48 -1.28 3.44
N LEU A 424 -35.77 -0.53 2.62
CA LEU A 424 -35.52 0.90 2.78
C LEU A 424 -36.15 1.66 1.62
N ARG A 425 -36.81 2.77 1.93
CA ARG A 425 -37.32 3.71 0.91
C ARG A 425 -36.35 4.86 0.75
N ILE A 426 -35.96 5.11 -0.50
CA ILE A 426 -35.08 6.22 -0.88
C ILE A 426 -35.84 7.15 -1.79
N LYS A 427 -36.05 8.37 -1.35
CA LYS A 427 -36.79 9.41 -2.11
C LYS A 427 -35.84 10.14 -3.08
N PRO A 428 -36.37 10.81 -4.11
CA PRO A 428 -35.60 11.72 -4.93
C PRO A 428 -34.84 12.75 -4.08
N GLY A 429 -33.54 12.94 -4.39
CA GLY A 429 -32.64 13.82 -3.67
C GLY A 429 -32.09 13.25 -2.35
N GLU A 430 -32.45 12.03 -1.94
CA GLU A 430 -31.88 11.38 -0.78
C GLU A 430 -30.65 10.53 -1.15
N LYS A 431 -29.72 10.43 -0.20
CA LYS A 431 -28.57 9.54 -0.32
C LYS A 431 -28.93 8.13 0.08
N VAL A 432 -28.35 7.15 -0.61
CA VAL A 432 -28.49 5.72 -0.27
C VAL A 432 -27.77 5.45 1.07
N PRO A 433 -28.47 4.91 2.10
CA PRO A 433 -27.92 4.80 3.44
C PRO A 433 -26.96 3.62 3.62
N VAL A 434 -27.19 2.51 2.94
CA VAL A 434 -26.43 1.24 3.02
C VAL A 434 -26.41 0.59 1.63
N ASP A 435 -25.51 -0.37 1.41
CA ASP A 435 -25.52 -1.11 0.15
C ASP A 435 -26.77 -2.00 0.06
N GLY A 436 -27.35 -2.08 -1.11
CA GLY A 436 -28.59 -2.83 -1.30
C GLY A 436 -28.89 -3.17 -2.76
N VAL A 437 -29.95 -3.94 -2.94
CA VAL A 437 -30.53 -4.30 -4.24
C VAL A 437 -31.89 -3.65 -4.39
N VAL A 438 -32.16 -3.06 -5.55
CA VAL A 438 -33.45 -2.44 -5.86
C VAL A 438 -34.51 -3.53 -6.00
N ILE A 439 -35.53 -3.50 -5.13
CA ILE A 439 -36.67 -4.42 -5.19
C ILE A 439 -37.78 -3.82 -6.05
N GLN A 440 -37.98 -2.48 -5.96
CA GLN A 440 -39.05 -1.79 -6.66
C GLN A 440 -38.67 -0.37 -7.00
N GLY A 441 -39.10 0.09 -8.18
CA GLY A 441 -38.83 1.43 -8.70
C GLY A 441 -37.69 1.44 -9.70
N GLU A 442 -37.52 2.56 -10.37
CA GLU A 442 -36.37 2.88 -11.20
C GLU A 442 -36.00 4.34 -11.00
N SER A 443 -34.71 4.64 -11.03
CA SER A 443 -34.19 5.99 -10.91
C SER A 443 -32.77 6.11 -11.43
N TYR A 444 -32.37 7.31 -11.83
CA TYR A 444 -30.98 7.62 -12.05
C TYR A 444 -30.26 7.88 -10.70
N ILE A 445 -29.13 7.21 -10.50
CA ILE A 445 -28.29 7.38 -9.31
C ILE A 445 -26.97 8.01 -9.73
N ASP A 446 -26.63 9.12 -9.07
CA ASP A 446 -25.33 9.76 -9.19
C ASP A 446 -24.32 9.03 -8.31
N GLU A 447 -23.42 8.30 -8.96
CA GLU A 447 -22.33 7.54 -8.33
C GLU A 447 -20.98 8.28 -8.45
N SER A 448 -20.96 9.52 -8.96
CA SER A 448 -19.74 10.27 -9.27
C SER A 448 -18.78 10.44 -8.10
N MET A 449 -19.31 10.54 -6.88
CA MET A 449 -18.50 10.68 -5.67
C MET A 449 -17.75 9.39 -5.28
N LEU A 450 -18.16 8.23 -5.81
CA LEU A 450 -17.49 6.94 -5.60
C LEU A 450 -16.66 6.56 -6.83
N THR A 451 -17.25 6.60 -8.02
CA THR A 451 -16.64 6.12 -9.26
C THR A 451 -15.80 7.19 -9.99
N GLY A 452 -16.05 8.47 -9.70
CA GLY A 452 -15.48 9.59 -10.46
C GLY A 452 -16.15 9.85 -11.81
N GLU A 453 -17.15 9.06 -12.20
CA GLU A 453 -17.89 9.24 -13.46
C GLU A 453 -19.04 10.25 -13.28
N PRO A 454 -19.12 11.32 -14.09
CA PRO A 454 -20.11 12.39 -13.87
C PRO A 454 -21.51 12.06 -14.38
N VAL A 455 -21.69 10.93 -15.08
CA VAL A 455 -22.98 10.56 -15.68
C VAL A 455 -23.77 9.67 -14.73
N PRO A 456 -24.99 10.08 -14.31
CA PRO A 456 -25.84 9.24 -13.47
C PRO A 456 -26.21 7.91 -14.17
N VAL A 457 -26.27 6.84 -13.40
CA VAL A 457 -26.55 5.48 -13.89
C VAL A 457 -27.98 5.11 -13.59
N LEU A 458 -28.72 4.61 -14.59
CA LEU A 458 -30.07 4.10 -14.39
C LEU A 458 -30.02 2.80 -13.56
N LYS A 459 -30.72 2.78 -12.43
CA LYS A 459 -30.91 1.61 -11.57
C LYS A 459 -32.39 1.20 -11.59
N ALA A 460 -32.63 0.01 -12.05
CA ALA A 460 -33.94 -0.63 -12.09
C ALA A 460 -33.98 -1.86 -11.16
N GLN A 461 -35.06 -2.59 -11.16
CA GLN A 461 -35.20 -3.80 -10.33
C GLN A 461 -34.04 -4.78 -10.51
N GLU A 462 -33.54 -5.36 -9.42
CA GLU A 462 -32.35 -6.21 -9.29
C GLU A 462 -31.00 -5.50 -9.44
N ALA A 463 -30.98 -4.18 -9.70
CA ALA A 463 -29.76 -3.42 -9.75
C ALA A 463 -29.17 -3.17 -8.35
N GLN A 464 -27.87 -3.29 -8.23
CA GLN A 464 -27.15 -2.95 -6.99
C GLN A 464 -26.99 -1.43 -6.87
N VAL A 465 -27.12 -0.95 -5.62
CA VAL A 465 -26.89 0.45 -5.23
C VAL A 465 -25.94 0.50 -4.03
N SER A 466 -25.07 1.49 -4.01
CA SER A 466 -24.04 1.64 -2.98
C SER A 466 -24.33 2.78 -2.03
N ALA A 467 -23.95 2.61 -0.77
CA ALA A 467 -24.08 3.62 0.28
C ALA A 467 -23.37 4.92 -0.12
N GLY A 468 -24.01 6.06 0.16
CA GLY A 468 -23.46 7.39 -0.10
C GLY A 468 -23.76 7.96 -1.49
N THR A 469 -24.28 7.15 -2.44
CA THR A 469 -24.71 7.61 -3.77
C THR A 469 -26.00 8.42 -3.68
N LEU A 470 -26.25 9.31 -4.62
CA LEU A 470 -27.39 10.25 -4.60
C LEU A 470 -28.47 9.79 -5.57
N ASN A 471 -29.67 9.58 -5.05
CA ASN A 471 -30.86 9.27 -5.87
C ASN A 471 -31.41 10.54 -6.53
N SER A 472 -31.59 10.54 -7.86
CA SER A 472 -32.00 11.75 -8.60
C SER A 472 -33.52 11.89 -8.74
N ASP A 473 -34.18 11.00 -9.48
CA ASP A 473 -35.53 11.28 -10.03
C ASP A 473 -36.65 10.43 -9.42
N GLY A 474 -36.47 9.14 -9.35
CA GLY A 474 -37.48 8.17 -8.94
C GLY A 474 -37.40 7.81 -7.45
N ALA A 475 -38.48 7.29 -6.88
CA ALA A 475 -38.41 6.66 -5.56
C ALA A 475 -38.01 5.19 -5.69
N LEU A 476 -37.02 4.77 -4.91
CA LEU A 476 -36.55 3.40 -4.91
C LEU A 476 -36.89 2.71 -3.60
N ILE A 477 -37.21 1.42 -3.66
CA ILE A 477 -37.25 0.54 -2.51
C ILE A 477 -36.09 -0.44 -2.70
N ILE A 478 -35.20 -0.45 -1.72
CA ILE A 478 -34.02 -1.35 -1.72
C ILE A 478 -34.10 -2.33 -0.56
N GLU A 479 -33.50 -3.48 -0.72
CA GLU A 479 -33.23 -4.44 0.35
C GLU A 479 -31.77 -4.32 0.76
N ALA A 480 -31.50 -4.15 2.06
CA ALA A 480 -30.14 -3.98 2.58
C ALA A 480 -29.33 -5.28 2.45
N THR A 481 -28.23 -5.24 1.69
CA THR A 481 -27.32 -6.38 1.47
C THR A 481 -25.94 -6.19 2.10
N GLY A 482 -25.53 -4.94 2.36
CA GLY A 482 -24.29 -4.61 3.04
C GLY A 482 -24.50 -3.48 4.05
N ILE A 483 -24.07 -3.68 5.31
CA ILE A 483 -24.29 -2.73 6.41
C ILE A 483 -22.99 -2.43 7.17
N GLY A 484 -22.93 -1.25 7.80
CA GLY A 484 -21.82 -0.87 8.68
C GLY A 484 -20.45 -0.94 8.00
N ALA A 485 -19.52 -1.66 8.59
CA ALA A 485 -18.15 -1.81 8.09
C ALA A 485 -18.02 -2.57 6.74
N ASN A 486 -19.08 -3.28 6.35
CA ASN A 486 -19.10 -4.09 5.13
C ASN A 486 -19.65 -3.33 3.91
N THR A 487 -20.13 -2.08 4.08
CA THR A 487 -20.54 -1.26 2.94
C THR A 487 -19.33 -0.89 2.06
N MET A 488 -19.57 -0.74 0.75
CA MET A 488 -18.54 -0.32 -0.21
C MET A 488 -17.89 1.01 0.22
N LEU A 489 -18.70 1.98 0.66
CA LEU A 489 -18.20 3.25 1.16
C LEU A 489 -17.28 3.09 2.39
N ALA A 490 -17.62 2.21 3.34
CA ALA A 490 -16.78 1.94 4.51
C ALA A 490 -15.45 1.27 4.12
N ARG A 491 -15.47 0.36 3.14
CA ARG A 491 -14.24 -0.25 2.58
C ARG A 491 -13.35 0.80 1.91
N ILE A 492 -13.92 1.70 1.11
CA ILE A 492 -13.20 2.82 0.47
C ILE A 492 -12.54 3.71 1.53
N ILE A 493 -13.29 4.13 2.55
CA ILE A 493 -12.76 4.95 3.65
C ILE A 493 -11.60 4.24 4.36
N ARG A 494 -11.72 2.94 4.61
CA ARG A 494 -10.67 2.12 5.23
C ARG A 494 -9.42 2.07 4.36
N MET A 495 -9.54 1.77 3.07
CA MET A 495 -8.41 1.75 2.14
C MET A 495 -7.69 3.09 2.07
N VAL A 496 -8.43 4.20 1.95
CA VAL A 496 -7.84 5.55 1.92
C VAL A 496 -7.09 5.85 3.23
N ARG A 497 -7.64 5.47 4.39
CA ARG A 497 -6.95 5.63 5.69
C ARG A 497 -5.67 4.80 5.77
N THR A 498 -5.73 3.53 5.39
CA THR A 498 -4.56 2.64 5.39
C THR A 498 -3.46 3.21 4.49
N ALA A 499 -3.81 3.64 3.28
CA ALA A 499 -2.86 4.24 2.36
C ALA A 499 -2.24 5.54 2.91
N GLN A 500 -3.04 6.40 3.55
CA GLN A 500 -2.55 7.65 4.16
C GLN A 500 -1.64 7.40 5.37
N SER A 501 -1.83 6.27 6.07
CA SER A 501 -1.01 5.89 7.23
C SER A 501 0.26 5.15 6.84
N SER A 502 0.33 4.59 5.64
CA SER A 502 1.50 3.86 5.16
C SER A 502 2.64 4.80 4.76
N LYS A 503 3.89 4.31 4.85
CA LYS A 503 5.10 5.08 4.52
C LYS A 503 5.81 4.45 3.33
N PRO A 504 5.97 5.18 2.22
CA PRO A 504 6.79 4.69 1.11
C PRO A 504 8.28 4.63 1.50
N ALA A 505 9.05 3.80 0.78
CA ALA A 505 10.48 3.57 1.05
C ALA A 505 11.30 4.87 1.12
N ILE A 506 10.96 5.87 0.29
CA ILE A 506 11.60 7.20 0.33
C ILE A 506 11.36 7.94 1.66
N ALA A 507 10.22 7.72 2.32
CA ALA A 507 9.96 8.31 3.64
C ALA A 507 10.77 7.62 4.74
N LYS A 508 10.88 6.29 4.69
CA LYS A 508 11.70 5.53 5.64
C LYS A 508 13.16 5.95 5.58
N LEU A 509 13.70 6.17 4.39
CA LEU A 509 15.06 6.71 4.19
C LEU A 509 15.20 8.11 4.79
N ALA A 510 14.24 9.00 4.60
CA ALA A 510 14.25 10.34 5.19
C ALA A 510 14.23 10.30 6.73
N ASP A 511 13.48 9.37 7.32
CA ASP A 511 13.43 9.17 8.78
C ASP A 511 14.78 8.67 9.32
N GLN A 512 15.44 7.74 8.63
CA GLN A 512 16.78 7.24 8.97
C GLN A 512 17.83 8.37 8.93
N ILE A 513 17.83 9.16 7.85
CA ILE A 513 18.74 10.31 7.75
C ILE A 513 18.48 11.30 8.89
N SER A 514 17.23 11.58 9.22
CA SER A 514 16.84 12.49 10.30
C SER A 514 17.34 12.03 11.67
N SER A 515 17.36 10.73 11.94
CA SER A 515 17.82 10.18 13.23
C SER A 515 19.32 10.39 13.49
N VAL A 516 20.13 10.39 12.42
CA VAL A 516 21.58 10.63 12.49
C VAL A 516 21.89 12.14 12.44
N PHE A 517 21.08 12.91 11.72
CA PHE A 517 21.31 14.32 11.45
C PHE A 517 21.40 15.17 12.72
N VAL A 518 20.48 15.00 13.68
CA VAL A 518 20.42 15.84 14.89
C VAL A 518 21.66 15.66 15.77
N PRO A 519 22.15 14.47 16.10
CA PRO A 519 23.40 14.28 16.83
C PRO A 519 24.62 14.89 16.09
N VAL A 520 24.69 14.74 14.78
CA VAL A 520 25.77 15.33 13.95
C VAL A 520 25.76 16.86 14.04
N VAL A 521 24.59 17.46 13.97
CA VAL A 521 24.45 18.93 14.08
C VAL A 521 24.89 19.43 15.45
N VAL A 522 24.53 18.73 16.53
CA VAL A 522 25.00 19.09 17.87
C VAL A 522 26.54 19.03 17.93
N GLY A 523 27.15 18.02 17.31
CA GLY A 523 28.58 17.92 17.18
C GLY A 523 29.19 19.11 16.39
N ILE A 524 28.59 19.50 15.29
CA ILE A 524 28.99 20.66 14.47
C ILE A 524 28.87 21.96 15.31
N ALA A 525 27.79 22.13 16.06
CA ALA A 525 27.59 23.31 16.90
C ALA A 525 28.67 23.42 17.99
N ILE A 526 29.00 22.29 18.63
CA ILE A 526 30.11 22.24 19.63
C ILE A 526 31.45 22.56 18.96
N LEU A 527 31.72 21.95 17.81
CA LEU A 527 32.96 22.22 17.07
C LEU A 527 33.06 23.69 16.65
N ALA A 528 31.99 24.27 16.13
CA ALA A 528 31.92 25.67 15.76
C ALA A 528 32.17 26.58 16.99
N ALA A 529 31.55 26.24 18.14
CA ALA A 529 31.80 26.95 19.41
C ALA A 529 33.29 26.93 19.81
N LEU A 530 33.93 25.77 19.74
CA LEU A 530 35.36 25.62 20.05
C LEU A 530 36.26 26.39 19.11
N VAL A 531 35.97 26.35 17.80
CA VAL A 531 36.74 27.13 16.80
C VAL A 531 36.61 28.63 17.04
N TRP A 532 35.39 29.12 17.29
CA TRP A 532 35.17 30.55 17.59
C TRP A 532 35.76 30.99 18.91
N PHE A 533 35.82 30.11 19.93
CA PHE A 533 36.52 30.36 21.17
C PHE A 533 38.02 30.46 20.97
N ALA A 534 38.59 29.60 20.12
CA ALA A 534 40.03 29.58 19.83
C ALA A 534 40.49 30.76 18.96
N VAL A 535 39.80 31.00 17.82
CA VAL A 535 40.26 31.87 16.74
C VAL A 535 39.37 33.11 16.55
N GLY A 536 38.20 33.15 17.16
CA GLY A 536 37.23 34.25 17.01
C GLY A 536 37.78 35.62 17.57
N PRO A 537 37.26 36.73 17.03
CA PRO A 537 37.57 38.07 17.52
C PRO A 537 36.92 38.29 18.90
N GLU A 538 37.40 39.29 19.61
CA GLU A 538 36.76 39.75 20.83
C GLU A 538 35.47 40.55 20.51
N PRO A 539 34.37 40.30 21.26
CA PRO A 539 34.22 39.40 22.42
C PRO A 539 33.92 37.96 22.04
N LYS A 540 34.82 37.04 22.25
CA LYS A 540 34.75 35.62 21.88
C LYS A 540 33.48 34.92 22.35
N ALA A 541 33.09 35.14 23.62
CA ALA A 541 31.90 34.51 24.18
C ALA A 541 30.59 34.85 23.44
N SER A 542 30.45 36.09 23.01
CA SER A 542 29.27 36.53 22.23
C SER A 542 29.23 35.89 20.84
N TYR A 543 30.37 35.88 20.14
CA TYR A 543 30.46 35.23 18.84
C TYR A 543 30.22 33.71 18.94
N MET A 544 30.82 33.04 19.91
CA MET A 544 30.61 31.62 20.20
C MET A 544 29.12 31.32 20.44
N LEU A 545 28.44 32.12 21.24
CA LEU A 545 27.01 31.95 21.53
C LEU A 545 26.16 32.11 20.27
N VAL A 546 26.37 33.20 19.53
CA VAL A 546 25.60 33.52 18.30
C VAL A 546 25.76 32.41 17.28
N VAL A 547 26.99 31.97 17.02
CA VAL A 547 27.26 30.91 16.06
C VAL A 547 26.63 29.58 16.52
N THR A 548 26.83 29.19 17.77
CA THR A 548 26.29 27.94 18.32
C THR A 548 24.75 27.92 18.23
N THR A 549 24.10 28.99 18.72
CA THR A 549 22.63 29.08 18.65
C THR A 549 22.10 29.11 17.22
N THR A 550 22.78 29.81 16.32
CA THR A 550 22.37 29.91 14.91
C THR A 550 22.49 28.55 14.22
N VAL A 551 23.58 27.81 14.43
CA VAL A 551 23.75 26.44 13.90
C VAL A 551 22.68 25.51 14.42
N LEU A 552 22.39 25.51 15.73
CA LEU A 552 21.34 24.66 16.32
C LEU A 552 19.96 24.97 15.74
N ILE A 553 19.63 26.23 15.48
CA ILE A 553 18.33 26.65 14.99
C ILE A 553 18.16 26.39 13.52
N ILE A 554 19.16 26.81 12.67
CA ILE A 554 19.07 26.64 11.19
C ILE A 554 19.03 25.16 10.80
N ALA A 555 19.61 24.32 11.62
CA ALA A 555 19.66 22.88 11.37
C ALA A 555 18.39 22.14 11.77
N CYS A 556 17.37 22.81 12.33
CA CYS A 556 16.10 22.16 12.65
C CYS A 556 15.44 21.53 11.41
N PRO A 557 15.29 20.20 11.31
CA PRO A 557 14.69 19.56 10.15
C PRO A 557 13.16 19.59 10.20
N CYS A 558 12.55 20.75 10.57
CA CYS A 558 11.11 20.86 10.81
C CYS A 558 10.27 20.45 9.61
N ALA A 559 10.67 20.86 8.39
CA ALA A 559 9.97 20.54 7.16
C ALA A 559 10.17 19.09 6.69
N LEU A 560 11.26 18.42 7.11
CA LEU A 560 11.61 17.08 6.62
C LEU A 560 10.60 16.02 7.05
N GLY A 561 10.14 16.07 8.31
CA GLY A 561 9.15 15.13 8.83
C GLY A 561 7.77 15.22 8.15
N LEU A 562 7.50 16.33 7.44
CA LEU A 562 6.25 16.57 6.74
C LEU A 562 6.33 16.39 5.23
N ALA A 563 7.52 16.43 4.68
CA ALA A 563 7.75 16.44 3.24
C ALA A 563 7.06 15.28 2.51
N THR A 564 7.11 14.09 3.08
CA THR A 564 6.54 12.88 2.50
C THR A 564 5.09 12.63 2.94
N PRO A 565 4.73 12.63 4.25
CA PRO A 565 3.37 12.31 4.66
C PRO A 565 2.33 13.26 4.05
N LEU A 566 2.65 14.54 3.96
CA LEU A 566 1.72 15.53 3.40
C LEU A 566 1.47 15.29 1.91
N SER A 567 2.52 14.99 1.13
CA SER A 567 2.38 14.67 -0.30
C SER A 567 1.58 13.39 -0.52
N VAL A 568 1.80 12.35 0.31
CA VAL A 568 1.04 11.09 0.26
C VAL A 568 -0.42 11.35 0.57
N THR A 569 -0.72 12.05 1.67
CA THR A 569 -2.10 12.34 2.07
C THR A 569 -2.87 13.10 0.99
N VAL A 570 -2.23 14.13 0.38
CA VAL A 570 -2.85 14.89 -0.72
C VAL A 570 -2.99 14.04 -1.97
N GLY A 571 -1.97 13.26 -2.33
CA GLY A 571 -1.96 12.40 -3.51
C GLY A 571 -3.02 11.29 -3.42
N VAL A 572 -3.09 10.57 -2.30
CA VAL A 572 -4.10 9.53 -2.05
C VAL A 572 -5.51 10.14 -2.01
N GLY A 573 -5.67 11.31 -1.37
CA GLY A 573 -6.95 12.00 -1.37
C GLY A 573 -7.41 12.40 -2.77
N LYS A 574 -6.47 12.87 -3.62
CA LYS A 574 -6.77 13.20 -5.03
C LYS A 574 -7.05 11.96 -5.87
N ALA A 575 -6.37 10.85 -5.61
CA ALA A 575 -6.65 9.56 -6.25
C ALA A 575 -8.09 9.11 -5.96
N ALA A 576 -8.49 9.16 -4.68
CA ALA A 576 -9.85 8.79 -4.27
C ALA A 576 -10.94 9.66 -4.93
N GLU A 577 -10.69 10.98 -5.10
CA GLU A 577 -11.60 11.89 -5.85
C GLU A 577 -11.75 11.48 -7.34
N LEU A 578 -10.75 10.80 -7.91
CA LEU A 578 -10.76 10.28 -9.28
C LEU A 578 -11.26 8.82 -9.36
N GLY A 579 -11.80 8.26 -8.27
CA GLY A 579 -12.23 6.87 -8.21
C GLY A 579 -11.07 5.85 -8.21
N ILE A 580 -9.85 6.29 -7.87
CA ILE A 580 -8.66 5.45 -7.79
C ILE A 580 -8.33 5.21 -6.32
N LEU A 581 -8.51 3.98 -5.86
CA LEU A 581 -8.18 3.56 -4.51
C LEU A 581 -6.77 2.99 -4.46
N ILE A 582 -6.01 3.40 -3.47
CA ILE A 582 -4.62 3.00 -3.27
C ILE A 582 -4.55 2.26 -1.94
N LYS A 583 -3.99 1.05 -1.94
CA LYS A 583 -3.90 0.20 -0.75
C LYS A 583 -2.83 0.68 0.22
N ASP A 584 -1.69 1.13 -0.33
CA ASP A 584 -0.57 1.67 0.44
C ASP A 584 0.23 2.72 -0.35
N ALA A 585 1.11 3.44 0.32
CA ALA A 585 1.92 4.48 -0.31
C ALA A 585 3.06 3.92 -1.18
N ASP A 586 3.44 2.65 -1.00
CA ASP A 586 4.43 1.99 -1.86
C ASP A 586 3.86 1.78 -3.26
N ALA A 587 2.55 1.51 -3.38
CA ALA A 587 1.86 1.44 -4.67
C ALA A 587 2.03 2.73 -5.51
N LEU A 588 2.01 3.93 -4.87
CA LEU A 588 2.31 5.19 -5.57
C LEU A 588 3.74 5.23 -6.12
N GLN A 589 4.70 4.72 -5.33
CA GLN A 589 6.10 4.68 -5.75
C GLN A 589 6.30 3.68 -6.88
N LEU A 590 5.71 2.49 -6.80
CA LEU A 590 5.76 1.47 -7.84
C LEU A 590 5.08 1.94 -9.12
N ALA A 591 3.87 2.49 -9.05
CA ALA A 591 3.15 3.02 -10.20
C ALA A 591 3.94 4.10 -10.97
N SER A 592 4.73 4.90 -10.26
CA SER A 592 5.59 5.90 -10.90
C SER A 592 6.75 5.32 -11.71
N LYS A 593 7.18 4.08 -11.39
CA LYS A 593 8.31 3.37 -12.02
C LYS A 593 7.86 2.42 -13.13
N VAL A 594 6.57 2.18 -13.31
CA VAL A 594 6.03 1.27 -14.32
C VAL A 594 6.51 1.66 -15.72
N ASP A 595 7.09 0.69 -16.41
CA ASP A 595 7.52 0.77 -17.81
C ASP A 595 6.71 -0.14 -18.73
N THR A 596 6.01 -1.12 -18.19
CA THR A 596 5.18 -2.07 -18.95
C THR A 596 3.82 -2.25 -18.28
N VAL A 597 2.75 -2.07 -19.03
CA VAL A 597 1.37 -2.33 -18.57
C VAL A 597 0.81 -3.51 -19.33
N VAL A 598 0.41 -4.53 -18.59
CA VAL A 598 -0.23 -5.73 -19.09
C VAL A 598 -1.72 -5.64 -18.82
N PHE A 599 -2.53 -5.69 -19.86
CA PHE A 599 -3.99 -5.66 -19.75
C PHE A 599 -4.57 -7.06 -19.96
N ASP A 600 -5.46 -7.48 -19.09
CA ASP A 600 -6.42 -8.49 -19.49
C ASP A 600 -7.34 -7.90 -20.57
N LYS A 601 -7.88 -8.75 -21.47
CA LYS A 601 -8.79 -8.30 -22.52
C LYS A 601 -10.18 -8.04 -21.96
N THR A 602 -10.78 -9.10 -21.38
CA THR A 602 -12.22 -9.17 -21.09
C THR A 602 -12.56 -8.33 -19.84
N GLY A 603 -13.58 -7.45 -19.96
CA GLY A 603 -13.97 -6.56 -18.86
C GLY A 603 -13.00 -5.39 -18.61
N THR A 604 -11.75 -5.49 -19.08
CA THR A 604 -10.69 -4.49 -18.91
C THR A 604 -10.57 -3.57 -20.12
N LEU A 605 -10.20 -4.09 -21.30
CA LEU A 605 -10.17 -3.34 -22.56
C LEU A 605 -11.52 -3.39 -23.29
N THR A 606 -12.32 -4.39 -23.00
CA THR A 606 -13.67 -4.59 -23.51
C THR A 606 -14.71 -4.37 -22.41
N GLN A 607 -16.00 -4.31 -22.81
CA GLN A 607 -17.09 -4.04 -21.87
C GLN A 607 -17.41 -5.22 -20.91
N GLY A 608 -16.88 -6.42 -21.19
CA GLY A 608 -17.21 -7.64 -20.43
C GLY A 608 -18.66 -8.10 -20.65
N LYS A 609 -19.30 -7.63 -21.70
CA LYS A 609 -20.69 -7.95 -22.10
C LYS A 609 -20.71 -8.49 -23.51
N PRO A 610 -20.36 -9.77 -23.71
CA PRO A 610 -20.46 -10.39 -25.03
C PRO A 610 -21.86 -10.22 -25.61
N SER A 611 -21.93 -9.95 -26.91
CA SER A 611 -23.19 -9.83 -27.64
C SER A 611 -23.07 -10.50 -28.99
N VAL A 612 -24.16 -11.10 -29.47
CA VAL A 612 -24.24 -11.68 -30.82
C VAL A 612 -24.25 -10.57 -31.84
N GLN A 613 -23.27 -10.59 -32.72
CA GLN A 613 -23.10 -9.60 -33.81
C GLN A 613 -23.82 -10.05 -35.09
N GLN A 614 -23.67 -11.33 -35.43
CA GLN A 614 -24.23 -11.90 -36.62
C GLN A 614 -24.48 -13.39 -36.45
N VAL A 615 -25.48 -13.92 -37.16
CA VAL A 615 -25.81 -15.34 -37.24
C VAL A 615 -25.70 -15.77 -38.67
N PHE A 616 -24.83 -16.74 -38.93
CA PHE A 616 -24.68 -17.35 -40.27
C PHE A 616 -25.34 -18.70 -40.25
N THR A 617 -26.14 -19.01 -41.28
CA THR A 617 -26.89 -20.28 -41.38
C THR A 617 -26.47 -21.07 -42.59
N HIS A 618 -26.42 -22.39 -42.44
CA HIS A 618 -26.18 -23.33 -43.51
C HIS A 618 -27.17 -24.49 -43.41
N ALA A 619 -27.93 -24.73 -44.45
CA ALA A 619 -28.94 -25.80 -44.54
C ALA A 619 -30.06 -25.77 -43.45
N THR A 620 -30.20 -24.66 -42.69
CA THR A 620 -31.25 -24.48 -41.67
C THR A 620 -31.73 -23.03 -41.65
N SER A 621 -32.86 -22.77 -41.03
CA SER A 621 -33.32 -21.39 -40.81
C SER A 621 -32.67 -20.77 -39.57
N GLN A 622 -32.56 -19.45 -39.54
CA GLN A 622 -32.04 -18.73 -38.36
C GLN A 622 -32.90 -19.00 -37.12
N GLU A 623 -34.22 -19.11 -37.28
CA GLU A 623 -35.14 -19.41 -36.18
C GLU A 623 -34.86 -20.77 -35.55
N GLU A 624 -34.61 -21.80 -36.38
CA GLU A 624 -34.31 -23.17 -35.92
C GLU A 624 -32.92 -23.23 -35.25
N LEU A 625 -31.91 -22.59 -35.84
CA LEU A 625 -30.58 -22.50 -35.29
C LEU A 625 -30.61 -21.85 -33.88
N LEU A 626 -31.32 -20.70 -33.76
CA LEU A 626 -31.43 -19.98 -32.47
C LEU A 626 -32.25 -20.78 -31.44
N ALA A 627 -33.26 -21.55 -31.89
CA ALA A 627 -34.03 -22.39 -30.97
C ALA A 627 -33.18 -23.52 -30.38
N LEU A 628 -32.35 -24.19 -31.18
CA LEU A 628 -31.42 -25.23 -30.73
C LEU A 628 -30.32 -24.66 -29.83
N ALA A 629 -29.72 -23.54 -30.23
CA ALA A 629 -28.71 -22.87 -29.49
C ALA A 629 -29.25 -22.38 -28.11
N TYR A 630 -30.44 -21.78 -28.08
CA TYR A 630 -31.10 -21.36 -26.84
C TYR A 630 -31.35 -22.52 -25.89
N ALA A 631 -31.88 -23.65 -26.41
CA ALA A 631 -32.20 -24.81 -25.56
C ALA A 631 -30.96 -25.42 -24.91
N ALA A 632 -29.80 -25.39 -25.57
CA ALA A 632 -28.56 -25.91 -25.04
C ALA A 632 -27.87 -24.87 -24.13
N GLU A 633 -27.76 -23.63 -24.57
CA GLU A 633 -26.97 -22.61 -23.83
C GLU A 633 -27.65 -22.10 -22.55
N ARG A 634 -28.98 -22.22 -22.41
CA ARG A 634 -29.69 -21.87 -21.18
C ARG A 634 -29.30 -22.71 -19.97
N GLN A 635 -28.66 -23.85 -20.18
CA GLN A 635 -28.13 -24.73 -19.14
C GLN A 635 -26.65 -24.47 -18.83
N SER A 636 -26.01 -23.54 -19.52
CA SER A 636 -24.60 -23.19 -19.38
C SER A 636 -24.48 -21.84 -18.65
N GLU A 637 -23.56 -21.77 -17.69
CA GLU A 637 -23.24 -20.52 -16.99
C GLU A 637 -22.17 -19.68 -17.70
N HIS A 638 -21.74 -20.10 -18.89
CA HIS A 638 -20.67 -19.40 -19.63
C HIS A 638 -21.16 -18.02 -20.13
N PRO A 639 -20.33 -16.94 -20.06
CA PRO A 639 -20.72 -15.61 -20.54
C PRO A 639 -21.21 -15.57 -22.00
N LEU A 640 -20.63 -16.38 -22.90
CA LEU A 640 -21.08 -16.50 -24.27
C LEU A 640 -22.47 -17.13 -24.38
N ALA A 641 -22.78 -18.09 -23.50
CA ALA A 641 -24.10 -18.71 -23.44
C ALA A 641 -25.18 -17.68 -23.13
N LYS A 642 -24.92 -16.78 -22.19
CA LYS A 642 -25.83 -15.70 -21.84
C LYS A 642 -26.10 -14.79 -23.05
N ALA A 643 -25.05 -14.42 -23.80
CA ALA A 643 -25.19 -13.61 -25.02
C ALA A 643 -26.09 -14.29 -26.06
N VAL A 644 -25.91 -15.59 -26.27
CA VAL A 644 -26.76 -16.38 -27.21
C VAL A 644 -28.20 -16.43 -26.70
N CYS A 645 -28.40 -16.69 -25.42
CA CYS A 645 -29.75 -16.74 -24.81
C CYS A 645 -30.48 -15.40 -24.91
N ASP A 646 -29.80 -14.30 -24.63
CA ASP A 646 -30.40 -12.96 -24.66
C ASP A 646 -30.79 -12.58 -26.12
N TYR A 647 -29.90 -12.87 -27.07
CA TYR A 647 -30.19 -12.65 -28.50
C TYR A 647 -31.36 -13.51 -29.00
N ALA A 648 -31.37 -14.79 -28.61
CA ALA A 648 -32.44 -15.73 -28.99
C ALA A 648 -33.81 -15.29 -28.42
N LYS A 649 -33.86 -14.80 -27.16
CA LYS A 649 -35.08 -14.23 -26.55
C LYS A 649 -35.58 -13.02 -27.33
N GLN A 650 -34.68 -12.09 -27.68
CA GLN A 650 -35.03 -10.88 -28.47
C GLN A 650 -35.64 -11.23 -29.83
N HIS A 651 -35.23 -12.36 -30.44
CA HIS A 651 -35.72 -12.85 -31.71
C HIS A 651 -36.86 -13.87 -31.58
N ASN A 652 -37.47 -13.99 -30.38
CA ASN A 652 -38.59 -14.91 -30.11
C ASN A 652 -38.28 -16.35 -30.45
N ALA A 653 -37.07 -16.84 -30.23
CA ALA A 653 -36.69 -18.22 -30.48
C ALA A 653 -37.61 -19.21 -29.74
N LYS A 654 -38.06 -20.26 -30.42
CA LYS A 654 -38.93 -21.29 -29.85
C LYS A 654 -38.18 -22.08 -28.78
N ASP A 655 -38.85 -22.40 -27.69
CA ASP A 655 -38.29 -23.30 -26.68
C ASP A 655 -38.45 -24.76 -27.19
N VAL A 656 -37.31 -25.45 -27.32
CA VAL A 656 -37.26 -26.87 -27.72
C VAL A 656 -36.64 -27.70 -26.58
N SER A 657 -37.11 -28.92 -26.41
CA SER A 657 -36.56 -29.83 -25.39
C SER A 657 -35.38 -30.62 -25.93
N LEU A 658 -34.35 -30.78 -25.15
CA LEU A 658 -33.21 -31.65 -25.38
C LEU A 658 -33.30 -32.91 -24.55
N ASP A 659 -32.92 -34.05 -25.10
CA ASP A 659 -33.00 -35.37 -24.44
C ASP A 659 -31.81 -35.64 -23.53
N LYS A 660 -30.61 -35.15 -23.92
CA LYS A 660 -29.36 -35.26 -23.14
C LYS A 660 -28.61 -33.94 -23.23
N PHE A 661 -27.87 -33.63 -22.17
CA PHE A 661 -27.01 -32.44 -22.07
C PHE A 661 -25.73 -32.80 -21.33
N GLU A 662 -24.59 -32.43 -21.91
CA GLU A 662 -23.29 -32.58 -21.29
C GLU A 662 -22.42 -31.34 -21.59
N ASN A 663 -21.91 -30.69 -20.57
CA ASN A 663 -20.99 -29.55 -20.74
C ASN A 663 -19.55 -30.06 -20.76
N VAL A 664 -18.88 -29.92 -21.92
CA VAL A 664 -17.48 -30.28 -22.12
C VAL A 664 -16.61 -29.06 -21.77
N ARG A 665 -16.04 -29.08 -20.58
CA ARG A 665 -15.29 -27.93 -19.99
C ARG A 665 -14.25 -27.39 -20.98
N GLY A 666 -14.34 -26.09 -21.30
CA GLY A 666 -13.40 -25.36 -22.16
C GLY A 666 -13.53 -25.66 -23.66
N ARG A 667 -14.52 -26.46 -24.10
CA ARG A 667 -14.72 -26.85 -25.51
C ARG A 667 -16.10 -26.52 -26.07
N GLY A 668 -17.18 -26.85 -25.34
CA GLY A 668 -18.54 -26.63 -25.78
C GLY A 668 -19.56 -27.57 -25.11
N ILE A 669 -20.69 -27.76 -25.77
CA ILE A 669 -21.83 -28.49 -25.28
C ILE A 669 -22.09 -29.69 -26.23
N LEU A 670 -22.30 -30.86 -25.64
CA LEU A 670 -22.84 -32.06 -26.27
C LEU A 670 -24.30 -32.24 -25.83
N ALA A 671 -25.21 -32.31 -26.76
CA ALA A 671 -26.63 -32.54 -26.46
C ALA A 671 -27.25 -33.52 -27.50
N THR A 672 -28.47 -33.93 -27.25
CA THR A 672 -29.26 -34.75 -28.18
C THR A 672 -30.61 -34.07 -28.40
N TYR A 673 -30.96 -33.90 -29.69
CA TYR A 673 -32.23 -33.35 -30.10
C TYR A 673 -32.89 -34.29 -31.10
N GLN A 674 -34.07 -34.86 -30.76
CA GLN A 674 -34.80 -35.82 -31.57
C GLN A 674 -33.91 -37.01 -32.00
N ASP A 675 -33.21 -37.63 -31.05
CA ASP A 675 -32.26 -38.72 -31.29
C ASP A 675 -31.04 -38.36 -32.15
N LYS A 676 -30.82 -37.07 -32.47
CA LYS A 676 -29.67 -36.59 -33.24
C LYS A 676 -28.68 -35.89 -32.34
N PRO A 677 -27.38 -36.15 -32.48
CA PRO A 677 -26.38 -35.45 -31.73
C PRO A 677 -26.33 -33.96 -32.13
N LEU A 678 -26.40 -33.08 -31.14
CA LEU A 678 -26.26 -31.62 -31.26
C LEU A 678 -24.94 -31.21 -30.56
N LEU A 679 -24.09 -30.52 -31.30
CA LEU A 679 -22.85 -29.97 -30.81
C LEU A 679 -22.86 -28.44 -30.87
N ILE A 680 -22.47 -27.78 -29.83
CA ILE A 680 -22.32 -26.31 -29.82
C ILE A 680 -20.97 -25.98 -29.16
N GLY A 681 -20.14 -25.19 -29.83
CA GLY A 681 -18.85 -24.82 -29.25
C GLY A 681 -17.83 -24.25 -30.22
N SER A 682 -16.56 -24.35 -29.87
CA SER A 682 -15.45 -23.80 -30.66
C SER A 682 -15.22 -24.61 -31.95
N LEU A 683 -14.63 -23.98 -32.99
CA LEU A 683 -14.27 -24.66 -34.23
C LEU A 683 -13.30 -25.83 -33.99
N GLN A 684 -12.41 -25.74 -32.98
CA GLN A 684 -11.52 -26.83 -32.58
C GLN A 684 -12.31 -28.01 -32.02
N PHE A 685 -13.36 -27.74 -31.26
CA PHE A 685 -14.26 -28.77 -30.75
C PHE A 685 -15.00 -29.48 -31.89
N MET A 686 -15.48 -28.76 -32.88
CA MET A 686 -16.11 -29.34 -34.08
C MET A 686 -15.16 -30.28 -34.84
N GLN A 687 -13.90 -29.86 -35.00
CA GLN A 687 -12.87 -30.68 -35.65
C GLN A 687 -12.53 -31.94 -34.84
N ALA A 688 -12.46 -31.83 -33.49
CA ALA A 688 -12.21 -32.98 -32.61
C ALA A 688 -13.33 -34.03 -32.68
N GLU A 689 -14.57 -33.58 -32.91
CA GLU A 689 -15.75 -34.42 -33.07
C GLU A 689 -16.00 -34.82 -34.56
N ASN A 690 -15.02 -34.61 -35.46
CA ASN A 690 -15.06 -34.92 -36.89
C ASN A 690 -16.19 -34.21 -37.68
N VAL A 691 -16.60 -33.01 -37.24
CA VAL A 691 -17.53 -32.16 -37.99
C VAL A 691 -16.75 -31.32 -39.00
N GLU A 692 -17.16 -31.41 -40.28
CA GLU A 692 -16.52 -30.65 -41.35
C GLU A 692 -16.95 -29.18 -41.31
N THR A 693 -15.98 -28.26 -41.23
CA THR A 693 -16.22 -26.82 -41.10
C THR A 693 -16.04 -26.04 -42.42
N SER A 694 -15.73 -26.73 -43.51
CA SER A 694 -15.40 -26.10 -44.79
C SER A 694 -16.58 -25.37 -45.43
N ALA A 695 -17.82 -25.79 -45.13
CA ALA A 695 -19.04 -25.20 -45.69
C ALA A 695 -19.23 -23.72 -45.31
N LEU A 696 -18.80 -23.30 -44.12
CA LEU A 696 -18.90 -21.92 -43.62
C LEU A 696 -17.53 -21.23 -43.50
N LYS A 697 -16.54 -21.67 -44.29
CA LYS A 697 -15.21 -21.05 -44.28
C LYS A 697 -15.20 -19.56 -44.60
N PRO A 698 -15.98 -19.03 -45.58
CA PRO A 698 -16.06 -17.59 -45.81
C PRO A 698 -16.57 -16.81 -44.59
N ASP A 699 -17.56 -17.38 -43.89
CA ASP A 699 -18.17 -16.75 -42.72
C ASP A 699 -17.21 -16.81 -41.50
N ILE A 700 -16.42 -17.88 -41.38
CA ILE A 700 -15.33 -18.00 -40.38
C ILE A 700 -14.26 -16.93 -40.64
N ASP A 701 -13.88 -16.74 -41.92
CA ASP A 701 -12.91 -15.72 -42.33
C ASP A 701 -13.46 -14.30 -42.08
N GLU A 702 -14.75 -14.08 -42.22
CA GLU A 702 -15.44 -12.85 -41.90
C GLU A 702 -15.43 -12.60 -40.39
N CYS A 703 -15.72 -13.61 -39.55
CA CYS A 703 -15.60 -13.53 -38.11
C CYS A 703 -14.17 -13.15 -37.71
N ALA A 704 -13.16 -13.79 -38.32
CA ALA A 704 -11.76 -13.48 -37.99
C ALA A 704 -11.36 -12.04 -38.36
N LYS A 705 -11.84 -11.51 -39.50
CA LYS A 705 -11.60 -10.11 -39.91
C LYS A 705 -12.21 -9.08 -38.93
N ASN A 706 -13.39 -9.40 -38.41
CA ASN A 706 -14.13 -8.50 -37.53
C ASN A 706 -13.82 -8.75 -36.02
N ALA A 707 -12.81 -9.58 -35.71
CA ALA A 707 -12.46 -9.97 -34.34
C ALA A 707 -13.63 -10.59 -33.55
N TRP A 708 -14.55 -11.30 -34.26
CA TRP A 708 -15.66 -12.01 -33.64
C TRP A 708 -15.28 -13.45 -33.31
N THR A 709 -15.75 -13.93 -32.16
CA THR A 709 -15.59 -15.32 -31.72
C THR A 709 -16.72 -16.15 -32.32
N PRO A 710 -16.44 -17.08 -33.27
CA PRO A 710 -17.46 -17.94 -33.82
C PRO A 710 -17.79 -19.10 -32.87
N VAL A 711 -19.05 -19.22 -32.50
CA VAL A 711 -19.64 -20.39 -31.85
C VAL A 711 -20.33 -21.21 -32.92
N ALA A 712 -19.81 -22.41 -33.18
CA ALA A 712 -20.34 -23.29 -34.20
C ALA A 712 -21.46 -24.16 -33.64
N VAL A 713 -22.49 -24.39 -34.45
CA VAL A 713 -23.62 -25.29 -34.14
C VAL A 713 -23.68 -26.37 -35.19
N ALA A 714 -23.63 -27.62 -34.76
CA ALA A 714 -23.71 -28.77 -35.62
C ALA A 714 -24.79 -29.75 -35.17
N LEU A 715 -25.55 -30.28 -36.10
CA LEU A 715 -26.61 -31.27 -35.87
C LEU A 715 -26.36 -32.52 -36.71
N ASN A 716 -26.38 -33.68 -36.06
CA ASN A 716 -26.17 -34.97 -36.74
C ASN A 716 -24.81 -35.07 -37.50
N GLY A 717 -23.76 -34.41 -37.01
CA GLY A 717 -22.44 -34.39 -37.64
C GLY A 717 -22.26 -33.37 -38.76
N GLU A 718 -23.28 -32.58 -39.11
CA GLU A 718 -23.21 -31.52 -40.12
C GLU A 718 -23.25 -30.13 -39.44
N LEU A 719 -22.38 -29.22 -39.88
CA LEU A 719 -22.36 -27.84 -39.42
C LEU A 719 -23.59 -27.10 -39.98
N ILE A 720 -24.51 -26.67 -39.11
CA ILE A 720 -25.75 -26.00 -39.50
C ILE A 720 -25.67 -24.47 -39.39
N GLY A 721 -24.70 -23.92 -38.67
CA GLY A 721 -24.48 -22.48 -38.62
C GLY A 721 -23.42 -22.05 -37.63
N LEU A 722 -23.16 -20.75 -37.63
CA LEU A 722 -22.24 -20.05 -36.73
C LEU A 722 -22.95 -18.88 -36.07
N ILE A 723 -22.70 -18.69 -34.79
CA ILE A 723 -23.11 -17.51 -34.02
C ILE A 723 -21.85 -16.71 -33.73
N ALA A 724 -21.73 -15.54 -34.34
CA ALA A 724 -20.60 -14.64 -34.17
C ALA A 724 -20.84 -13.77 -32.95
N ILE A 725 -19.98 -13.88 -31.95
CA ILE A 725 -20.09 -13.16 -30.70
C ILE A 725 -18.86 -12.25 -30.53
N ALA A 726 -19.07 -11.02 -30.15
CA ALA A 726 -18.00 -10.11 -29.77
C ALA A 726 -18.28 -9.45 -28.45
N ASP A 727 -17.22 -9.14 -27.72
CA ASP A 727 -17.24 -8.27 -26.56
C ASP A 727 -16.74 -6.88 -27.02
N PRO A 728 -17.59 -5.85 -27.03
CA PRO A 728 -17.25 -4.55 -27.60
C PRO A 728 -16.08 -3.90 -26.87
N ILE A 729 -15.16 -3.32 -27.62
CA ILE A 729 -14.06 -2.53 -27.09
C ILE A 729 -14.62 -1.27 -26.42
N LYS A 730 -14.07 -0.91 -25.26
CA LYS A 730 -14.43 0.35 -24.57
C LYS A 730 -13.99 1.56 -25.40
N SER A 731 -14.82 2.60 -25.43
CA SER A 731 -14.63 3.77 -26.30
C SER A 731 -13.34 4.53 -26.07
N ASP A 732 -12.82 4.51 -24.84
CA ASP A 732 -11.61 5.18 -24.40
C ASP A 732 -10.35 4.28 -24.38
N ALA A 733 -10.49 2.97 -24.64
CA ALA A 733 -9.36 2.02 -24.60
C ALA A 733 -8.21 2.43 -25.53
N LYS A 734 -8.55 2.77 -26.79
CA LYS A 734 -7.54 3.21 -27.78
C LYS A 734 -6.82 4.48 -27.35
N GLN A 735 -7.54 5.44 -26.75
CA GLN A 735 -6.97 6.68 -26.25
C GLN A 735 -6.04 6.40 -25.05
N ALA A 736 -6.44 5.53 -24.13
CA ALA A 736 -5.65 5.12 -22.97
C ALA A 736 -4.32 4.48 -23.39
N LEU A 737 -4.37 3.52 -24.31
CA LEU A 737 -3.17 2.83 -24.82
C LEU A 737 -2.22 3.81 -25.56
N SER A 738 -2.77 4.71 -26.38
CA SER A 738 -1.98 5.76 -27.02
C SER A 738 -1.33 6.71 -26.01
N ALA A 739 -2.04 7.05 -24.94
CA ALA A 739 -1.50 7.90 -23.86
C ALA A 739 -0.36 7.21 -23.10
N LEU A 740 -0.50 5.92 -22.77
CA LEU A 740 0.58 5.12 -22.15
C LEU A 740 1.81 5.07 -23.06
N LYS A 741 1.60 4.77 -24.33
CA LYS A 741 2.67 4.71 -25.33
C LYS A 741 3.42 6.06 -25.50
N SER A 742 2.67 7.17 -25.48
CA SER A 742 3.29 8.52 -25.53
C SER A 742 4.16 8.82 -24.31
N GLN A 743 3.94 8.12 -23.19
CA GLN A 743 4.73 8.19 -21.97
C GLN A 743 5.91 7.21 -21.93
N GLY A 744 6.14 6.47 -23.03
CA GLY A 744 7.21 5.47 -23.13
C GLY A 744 6.91 4.16 -22.39
N ILE A 745 5.63 3.89 -22.09
CA ILE A 745 5.20 2.68 -21.41
C ILE A 745 4.80 1.65 -22.47
N LYS A 746 5.39 0.45 -22.40
CA LYS A 746 5.05 -0.68 -23.25
C LYS A 746 3.68 -1.22 -22.87
N THR A 747 2.86 -1.55 -23.87
CA THR A 747 1.52 -2.10 -23.68
C THR A 747 1.47 -3.55 -24.15
N VAL A 748 0.99 -4.44 -23.28
CA VAL A 748 0.85 -5.87 -23.53
C VAL A 748 -0.60 -6.29 -23.27
N MET A 749 -1.16 -7.15 -24.09
CA MET A 749 -2.48 -7.74 -23.85
C MET A 749 -2.34 -9.25 -23.61
N LEU A 750 -2.93 -9.74 -22.53
CA LEU A 750 -3.12 -11.16 -22.25
C LEU A 750 -4.57 -11.56 -22.52
N THR A 751 -4.78 -12.65 -23.22
CA THR A 751 -6.14 -13.14 -23.50
C THR A 751 -6.17 -14.66 -23.71
N GLY A 752 -7.25 -15.30 -23.30
CA GLY A 752 -7.55 -16.69 -23.64
C GLY A 752 -8.09 -16.91 -25.06
N ASP A 753 -8.34 -15.82 -25.80
CA ASP A 753 -8.84 -15.93 -27.19
C ASP A 753 -7.82 -16.57 -28.13
N ASN A 754 -8.34 -17.01 -29.29
CA ASN A 754 -7.46 -17.46 -30.34
C ASN A 754 -6.58 -16.33 -30.91
N GLN A 755 -5.42 -16.71 -31.44
CA GLN A 755 -4.39 -15.76 -31.90
C GLN A 755 -4.90 -14.78 -32.98
N HIS A 756 -5.84 -15.17 -33.85
CA HIS A 756 -6.34 -14.30 -34.92
C HIS A 756 -7.22 -13.17 -34.37
N VAL A 757 -8.16 -13.49 -33.47
CA VAL A 757 -9.02 -12.51 -32.79
C VAL A 757 -8.18 -11.56 -31.93
N ALA A 758 -7.25 -12.13 -31.17
CA ALA A 758 -6.36 -11.36 -30.30
C ALA A 758 -5.50 -10.36 -31.10
N ASN A 759 -4.93 -10.80 -32.22
CA ASN A 759 -4.13 -9.95 -33.11
C ASN A 759 -4.97 -8.85 -33.78
N ALA A 760 -6.20 -9.14 -34.20
CA ALA A 760 -7.08 -8.15 -34.78
C ALA A 760 -7.42 -7.02 -33.75
N ILE A 761 -7.77 -7.38 -32.52
CA ILE A 761 -8.00 -6.43 -31.44
C ILE A 761 -6.72 -5.64 -31.11
N GLY A 762 -5.58 -6.32 -31.03
CA GLY A 762 -4.30 -5.68 -30.76
C GLY A 762 -3.89 -4.65 -31.82
N GLN A 763 -4.14 -4.95 -33.10
CA GLN A 763 -3.94 -4.01 -34.22
C GLN A 763 -4.89 -2.81 -34.15
N GLU A 764 -6.18 -3.04 -33.89
CA GLU A 764 -7.17 -1.98 -33.77
C GLU A 764 -6.84 -1.00 -32.63
N LEU A 765 -6.41 -1.54 -31.50
CA LEU A 765 -6.02 -0.79 -30.30
C LEU A 765 -4.59 -0.22 -30.34
N GLY A 766 -3.74 -0.74 -31.24
CA GLY A 766 -2.36 -0.34 -31.39
C GLY A 766 -1.47 -0.85 -30.23
N ILE A 767 -1.74 -2.03 -29.70
CA ILE A 767 -0.99 -2.69 -28.61
C ILE A 767 0.38 -3.15 -29.14
N ASP A 768 1.43 -3.05 -28.31
CA ASP A 768 2.81 -3.38 -28.70
C ASP A 768 3.04 -4.89 -28.77
N GLU A 769 2.44 -5.66 -27.84
CA GLU A 769 2.59 -7.11 -27.77
C GLU A 769 1.28 -7.78 -27.38
N VAL A 770 0.95 -8.87 -28.07
CA VAL A 770 -0.29 -9.64 -27.83
C VAL A 770 0.08 -11.09 -27.52
N ILE A 771 -0.32 -11.57 -26.36
CA ILE A 771 -0.14 -12.94 -25.90
C ILE A 771 -1.52 -13.59 -25.81
N ALA A 772 -1.80 -14.48 -26.76
CA ALA A 772 -3.09 -15.14 -26.92
C ALA A 772 -3.06 -16.58 -26.42
N GLN A 773 -4.25 -17.19 -26.28
CA GLN A 773 -4.45 -18.59 -25.85
C GLN A 773 -3.87 -18.90 -24.46
N VAL A 774 -3.83 -17.89 -23.59
CA VAL A 774 -3.28 -17.98 -22.22
C VAL A 774 -4.35 -18.53 -21.28
N MET A 775 -4.03 -19.61 -20.59
CA MET A 775 -4.89 -20.16 -19.55
C MET A 775 -4.81 -19.29 -18.28
N PRO A 776 -5.82 -19.28 -17.40
CA PRO A 776 -5.82 -18.42 -16.20
C PRO A 776 -4.61 -18.62 -15.30
N ASP A 777 -4.13 -19.85 -15.15
CA ASP A 777 -2.94 -20.23 -14.34
C ASP A 777 -1.62 -19.85 -15.02
N GLU A 778 -1.59 -19.65 -16.33
CA GLU A 778 -0.40 -19.23 -17.07
C GLU A 778 -0.19 -17.71 -17.09
N LYS A 779 -1.23 -16.92 -16.78
CA LYS A 779 -1.13 -15.45 -16.76
C LYS A 779 -0.02 -14.97 -15.80
N ALA A 780 0.07 -15.58 -14.63
CA ALA A 780 1.08 -15.24 -13.63
C ALA A 780 2.50 -15.53 -14.16
N GLN A 781 2.71 -16.63 -14.88
CA GLN A 781 4.02 -16.97 -15.46
C GLN A 781 4.50 -15.96 -16.50
N HIS A 782 3.57 -15.41 -17.32
CA HIS A 782 3.93 -14.34 -18.26
C HIS A 782 4.33 -13.04 -17.57
N ILE A 783 3.69 -12.70 -16.45
CA ILE A 783 4.08 -11.56 -15.61
C ILE A 783 5.51 -11.79 -15.08
N GLU A 784 5.78 -12.97 -14.52
CA GLU A 784 7.11 -13.32 -13.99
C GLU A 784 8.21 -13.27 -15.08
N GLN A 785 7.91 -13.75 -16.28
CA GLN A 785 8.83 -13.65 -17.41
C GLN A 785 9.16 -12.20 -17.77
N LEU A 786 8.18 -11.30 -17.82
CA LEU A 786 8.42 -9.89 -18.09
C LEU A 786 9.27 -9.25 -16.98
N GLN A 787 9.01 -9.59 -15.72
CA GLN A 787 9.78 -9.10 -14.57
C GLN A 787 11.22 -9.63 -14.59
N SER A 788 11.45 -10.89 -14.96
CA SER A 788 12.78 -11.47 -15.08
C SER A 788 13.65 -10.82 -16.17
N HIS A 789 13.02 -10.19 -17.18
CA HIS A 789 13.70 -9.36 -18.17
C HIS A 789 14.00 -7.93 -17.68
N GLY A 790 13.72 -7.62 -16.41
CA GLY A 790 14.00 -6.33 -15.79
C GLY A 790 12.90 -5.28 -15.96
N HIS A 791 11.71 -5.66 -16.44
CA HIS A 791 10.57 -4.76 -16.56
C HIS A 791 9.85 -4.53 -15.22
N VAL A 792 9.42 -3.31 -14.98
CA VAL A 792 8.51 -2.98 -13.87
C VAL A 792 7.08 -3.07 -14.39
N VAL A 793 6.44 -4.19 -14.10
CA VAL A 793 5.17 -4.60 -14.71
C VAL A 793 3.99 -4.17 -13.84
N ALA A 794 3.02 -3.46 -14.46
CA ALA A 794 1.67 -3.30 -13.93
C ALA A 794 0.72 -4.30 -14.61
N MET A 795 0.00 -5.10 -13.85
CA MET A 795 -1.10 -5.96 -14.35
C MET A 795 -2.44 -5.29 -14.10
N VAL A 796 -3.27 -5.22 -15.13
CA VAL A 796 -4.61 -4.63 -15.08
C VAL A 796 -5.64 -5.71 -15.42
N GLY A 797 -6.57 -5.98 -14.52
CA GLY A 797 -7.61 -6.99 -14.70
C GLY A 797 -8.84 -6.74 -13.81
N ASP A 798 -9.93 -7.46 -14.05
CA ASP A 798 -11.21 -7.30 -13.32
C ASP A 798 -11.69 -8.59 -12.64
N GLY A 799 -11.15 -9.74 -13.00
CA GLY A 799 -11.68 -11.06 -12.66
C GLY A 799 -10.95 -11.81 -11.57
N ILE A 800 -11.61 -12.84 -11.03
CA ILE A 800 -11.01 -13.82 -10.11
C ILE A 800 -9.84 -14.54 -10.80
N ASN A 801 -9.94 -14.74 -12.10
CA ASN A 801 -8.92 -15.42 -12.92
C ASN A 801 -7.60 -14.63 -13.01
N ASP A 802 -7.64 -13.33 -12.77
CA ASP A 802 -6.47 -12.44 -12.81
C ASP A 802 -5.79 -12.27 -11.45
N ALA A 803 -6.44 -12.69 -10.37
CA ALA A 803 -5.95 -12.48 -9.01
C ALA A 803 -4.50 -12.97 -8.78
N PRO A 804 -4.08 -14.14 -9.26
CA PRO A 804 -2.68 -14.58 -9.15
C PRO A 804 -1.70 -13.65 -9.90
N ALA A 805 -2.07 -13.20 -11.10
CA ALA A 805 -1.27 -12.29 -11.91
C ALA A 805 -1.21 -10.87 -11.31
N LEU A 806 -2.34 -10.38 -10.76
CA LEU A 806 -2.42 -9.11 -10.03
C LEU A 806 -1.55 -9.11 -8.78
N ALA A 807 -1.55 -10.22 -8.03
CA ALA A 807 -0.74 -10.35 -6.81
C ALA A 807 0.77 -10.43 -7.12
N LEU A 808 1.15 -11.10 -8.21
CA LEU A 808 2.55 -11.31 -8.60
C LEU A 808 3.17 -10.08 -9.27
N ALA A 809 2.38 -9.27 -9.97
CA ALA A 809 2.86 -8.06 -10.64
C ALA A 809 3.50 -7.08 -9.65
N ASN A 810 4.49 -6.28 -10.11
CA ASN A 810 5.03 -5.19 -9.29
C ASN A 810 3.92 -4.22 -8.86
N LEU A 811 2.90 -4.05 -9.70
CA LEU A 811 1.71 -3.27 -9.41
C LEU A 811 0.47 -3.99 -9.96
N GLY A 812 -0.37 -4.54 -9.09
CA GLY A 812 -1.70 -5.03 -9.49
C GLY A 812 -2.73 -3.90 -9.47
N ILE A 813 -3.49 -3.76 -10.54
CA ILE A 813 -4.56 -2.77 -10.68
C ILE A 813 -5.86 -3.52 -10.99
N ALA A 814 -6.77 -3.58 -10.02
CA ALA A 814 -8.12 -4.10 -10.24
C ALA A 814 -9.03 -3.05 -10.84
N MET A 815 -9.90 -3.42 -11.81
CA MET A 815 -10.81 -2.51 -12.48
C MET A 815 -12.29 -2.82 -12.18
N GLY A 816 -13.07 -1.75 -12.02
CA GLY A 816 -14.51 -1.83 -11.80
C GLY A 816 -14.88 -2.32 -10.41
N SER A 817 -16.12 -2.77 -10.26
CA SER A 817 -16.58 -3.52 -9.09
C SER A 817 -16.10 -4.97 -9.16
N GLY A 818 -14.82 -5.18 -9.51
CA GLY A 818 -14.22 -6.50 -9.68
C GLY A 818 -14.49 -7.40 -8.46
N SER A 819 -14.29 -8.70 -8.62
CA SER A 819 -14.48 -9.64 -7.51
C SER A 819 -13.72 -9.18 -6.27
N ASP A 820 -14.27 -9.38 -5.08
CA ASP A 820 -13.59 -9.06 -3.82
C ASP A 820 -12.14 -9.62 -3.80
N VAL A 821 -11.93 -10.79 -4.42
CA VAL A 821 -10.61 -11.43 -4.56
C VAL A 821 -9.65 -10.61 -5.41
N ALA A 822 -10.10 -10.01 -6.54
CA ALA A 822 -9.25 -9.16 -7.37
C ALA A 822 -8.87 -7.85 -6.64
N ILE A 823 -9.83 -7.27 -5.91
CA ILE A 823 -9.60 -6.08 -5.08
C ILE A 823 -8.59 -6.37 -3.97
N GLU A 824 -8.70 -7.51 -3.29
CA GLU A 824 -7.77 -7.91 -2.23
C GLU A 824 -6.36 -8.22 -2.76
N SER A 825 -6.25 -8.78 -3.95
CA SER A 825 -4.97 -9.14 -4.58
C SER A 825 -4.25 -7.95 -5.22
N SER A 826 -4.92 -6.81 -5.41
CA SER A 826 -4.35 -5.63 -6.07
C SER A 826 -3.80 -4.60 -5.08
N GLN A 827 -2.80 -3.83 -5.51
CA GLN A 827 -2.28 -2.67 -4.79
C GLN A 827 -3.04 -1.39 -5.12
N MET A 828 -3.71 -1.34 -6.28
CA MET A 828 -4.61 -0.25 -6.66
C MET A 828 -5.93 -0.80 -7.17
N THR A 829 -7.02 -0.11 -6.88
CA THR A 829 -8.35 -0.43 -7.39
C THR A 829 -8.94 0.80 -8.07
N ILE A 830 -9.38 0.64 -9.30
CA ILE A 830 -10.05 1.68 -10.08
C ILE A 830 -11.54 1.38 -10.06
N LEU A 831 -12.33 2.22 -9.39
CA LEU A 831 -13.76 1.98 -9.17
C LEU A 831 -14.60 2.10 -10.44
N ASN A 832 -14.13 2.88 -11.40
CA ASN A 832 -14.76 2.95 -12.72
C ASN A 832 -14.21 1.87 -13.64
N THR A 833 -14.85 1.70 -14.78
CA THR A 833 -14.46 0.70 -15.79
C THR A 833 -13.58 1.28 -16.90
N SER A 834 -13.17 2.55 -16.82
CA SER A 834 -12.42 3.26 -17.85
C SER A 834 -10.94 2.87 -17.89
N PRO A 835 -10.41 2.34 -18.99
CA PRO A 835 -8.97 2.15 -19.18
C PRO A 835 -8.16 3.44 -19.04
N MET A 836 -8.76 4.60 -19.31
CA MET A 836 -8.09 5.90 -19.14
C MET A 836 -7.76 6.20 -17.67
N ALA A 837 -8.50 5.65 -16.73
CA ALA A 837 -8.19 5.80 -15.30
C ALA A 837 -6.87 5.13 -14.89
N VAL A 838 -6.39 4.11 -15.62
CA VAL A 838 -5.04 3.53 -15.42
C VAL A 838 -3.97 4.58 -15.76
N VAL A 839 -4.15 5.31 -16.85
CA VAL A 839 -3.27 6.42 -17.24
C VAL A 839 -3.22 7.47 -16.14
N HIS A 840 -4.39 7.87 -15.65
CA HIS A 840 -4.52 8.87 -14.58
C HIS A 840 -3.87 8.41 -13.27
N ALA A 841 -3.98 7.12 -12.93
CA ALA A 841 -3.34 6.52 -11.76
C ALA A 841 -1.81 6.64 -11.84
N ILE A 842 -1.22 6.31 -12.98
CA ILE A 842 0.22 6.40 -13.22
C ILE A 842 0.69 7.87 -13.22
N GLU A 843 -0.02 8.77 -13.89
CA GLU A 843 0.30 10.20 -13.94
C GLU A 843 0.25 10.86 -12.56
N LEU A 844 -0.80 10.60 -11.80
CA LEU A 844 -0.94 11.11 -10.44
C LEU A 844 0.15 10.56 -9.52
N SER A 845 0.49 9.28 -9.65
CA SER A 845 1.56 8.63 -8.89
C SER A 845 2.92 9.27 -9.19
N ARG A 846 3.24 9.52 -10.47
CA ARG A 846 4.43 10.25 -10.90
C ARG A 846 4.46 11.69 -10.37
N ALA A 847 3.34 12.39 -10.43
CA ALA A 847 3.21 13.74 -9.90
C ALA A 847 3.41 13.78 -8.38
N THR A 848 2.85 12.81 -7.66
CA THR A 848 2.97 12.67 -6.21
C THR A 848 4.41 12.37 -5.80
N LEU A 849 5.07 11.42 -6.45
CA LEU A 849 6.48 11.10 -6.18
C LEU A 849 7.41 12.29 -6.50
N LYS A 850 7.18 12.98 -7.62
CA LYS A 850 7.92 14.20 -7.97
C LYS A 850 7.76 15.27 -6.89
N ASN A 851 6.55 15.45 -6.38
CA ASN A 851 6.24 16.39 -5.31
C ASN A 851 6.96 16.00 -4.01
N MET A 852 6.95 14.71 -3.62
CA MET A 852 7.72 14.21 -2.47
C MET A 852 9.21 14.50 -2.60
N LYS A 853 9.82 14.19 -3.77
CA LYS A 853 11.24 14.47 -4.03
C LYS A 853 11.55 15.96 -3.95
N GLN A 854 10.68 16.81 -4.48
CA GLN A 854 10.83 18.28 -4.40
C GLN A 854 10.77 18.78 -2.96
N ASN A 855 9.83 18.24 -2.16
CA ASN A 855 9.66 18.61 -0.75
C ASN A 855 10.88 18.18 0.09
N LEU A 856 11.38 16.96 -0.13
CA LEU A 856 12.59 16.48 0.53
C LEU A 856 13.80 17.32 0.15
N PHE A 857 14.00 17.58 -1.14
CA PHE A 857 15.08 18.44 -1.62
C PHE A 857 15.00 19.83 -1.00
N GLY A 858 13.83 20.48 -1.01
CA GLY A 858 13.62 21.78 -0.39
C GLY A 858 13.93 21.78 1.11
N ALA A 859 13.49 20.75 1.83
CA ALA A 859 13.76 20.61 3.27
C ALA A 859 15.27 20.47 3.58
N PHE A 860 16.02 19.74 2.74
CA PHE A 860 17.46 19.56 2.93
C PHE A 860 18.31 20.75 2.51
N VAL A 861 17.95 21.43 1.42
CA VAL A 861 18.76 22.55 0.87
C VAL A 861 18.89 23.69 1.88
N TYR A 862 17.81 24.08 2.56
CA TYR A 862 17.85 25.12 3.57
C TYR A 862 18.85 24.81 4.69
N ASN A 863 18.89 23.56 5.15
CA ASN A 863 19.77 23.14 6.22
C ASN A 863 21.22 22.98 5.72
N SER A 864 21.41 22.32 4.56
CA SER A 864 22.76 22.06 4.03
C SER A 864 23.52 23.33 3.68
N LEU A 865 22.83 24.34 3.13
CA LEU A 865 23.44 25.64 2.83
C LEU A 865 23.50 26.55 4.08
N GLY A 866 22.51 26.45 4.95
CA GLY A 866 22.39 27.29 6.13
C GLY A 866 23.42 26.97 7.22
N ILE A 867 23.74 25.68 7.46
CA ILE A 867 24.68 25.27 8.52
C ILE A 867 26.09 25.86 8.32
N PRO A 868 26.74 25.78 7.16
CA PRO A 868 28.04 26.40 6.94
C PRO A 868 28.02 27.93 7.12
N VAL A 869 26.96 28.58 6.62
CA VAL A 869 26.80 30.05 6.78
C VAL A 869 26.62 30.41 8.25
N ALA A 870 25.81 29.64 8.99
CA ALA A 870 25.60 29.83 10.44
C ALA A 870 26.88 29.54 11.24
N ALA A 871 27.69 28.57 10.83
CA ALA A 871 28.99 28.29 11.42
C ALA A 871 30.04 29.41 11.20
N GLY A 872 29.71 30.38 10.34
CA GLY A 872 30.56 31.55 10.11
C GLY A 872 31.55 31.41 8.97
N VAL A 873 31.36 30.47 8.01
CA VAL A 873 32.25 30.28 6.86
C VAL A 873 32.41 31.56 6.01
N LEU A 874 31.37 32.42 5.99
CA LEU A 874 31.42 33.68 5.25
C LEU A 874 32.08 34.82 6.04
N TYR A 875 32.35 34.66 7.33
CA TYR A 875 32.89 35.72 8.18
C TYR A 875 34.30 36.19 7.76
N PRO A 876 35.23 35.29 7.44
CA PRO A 876 36.58 35.76 7.05
C PRO A 876 36.61 36.60 5.76
N ALA A 877 35.68 36.34 4.82
CA ALA A 877 35.60 37.04 3.56
C ALA A 877 34.75 38.31 3.57
N PHE A 878 33.66 38.31 4.31
CA PHE A 878 32.64 39.37 4.28
C PHE A 878 32.31 40.00 5.65
N GLY A 879 32.91 39.52 6.73
CA GLY A 879 32.54 39.96 8.09
C GLY A 879 31.09 39.64 8.47
N PHE A 880 30.42 38.73 7.74
CA PHE A 880 29.01 38.44 7.90
C PHE A 880 28.77 37.20 8.77
N LEU A 881 27.93 37.36 9.79
CA LEU A 881 27.39 36.25 10.57
C LEU A 881 25.89 36.20 10.45
N LEU A 882 25.36 35.02 10.31
CA LEU A 882 23.91 34.79 10.26
C LEU A 882 23.34 34.96 11.68
N SER A 883 22.31 35.79 11.81
CA SER A 883 21.60 35.97 13.08
C SER A 883 20.72 34.74 13.40
N PRO A 884 20.61 34.33 14.68
CA PRO A 884 19.70 33.26 15.11
C PRO A 884 18.24 33.54 14.73
N VAL A 885 17.82 34.79 14.70
CA VAL A 885 16.46 35.19 14.29
C VAL A 885 16.22 34.94 12.80
N VAL A 886 17.20 35.30 11.94
CA VAL A 886 17.12 35.03 10.51
C VAL A 886 17.10 33.51 10.25
N ALA A 887 17.87 32.74 11.01
CA ALA A 887 17.82 31.28 10.97
C ALA A 887 16.42 30.73 11.31
N GLY A 888 15.79 31.22 12.36
CA GLY A 888 14.43 30.86 12.74
C GLY A 888 13.39 31.22 11.67
N ALA A 889 13.51 32.41 11.06
CA ALA A 889 12.64 32.83 9.96
C ALA A 889 12.80 31.94 8.71
N ALA A 890 14.05 31.57 8.37
CA ALA A 890 14.33 30.65 7.28
C ALA A 890 13.70 29.27 7.49
N MET A 891 13.70 28.75 8.73
CA MET A 891 13.05 27.48 9.08
C MET A 891 11.53 27.56 8.94
N ALA A 892 10.91 28.65 9.39
CA ALA A 892 9.48 28.85 9.20
C ALA A 892 9.11 28.89 7.70
N LEU A 893 9.91 29.58 6.88
CA LEU A 893 9.73 29.64 5.43
C LEU A 893 9.92 28.27 4.76
N SER A 894 10.86 27.45 5.22
CA SER A 894 11.06 26.08 4.74
C SER A 894 9.80 25.24 4.92
N SER A 895 9.18 25.29 6.09
CA SER A 895 7.92 24.58 6.36
C SER A 895 6.77 25.07 5.47
N ILE A 896 6.65 26.39 5.26
CA ILE A 896 5.64 26.99 4.38
C ILE A 896 5.84 26.52 2.94
N THR A 897 7.08 26.47 2.47
CA THR A 897 7.41 26.03 1.11
C THR A 897 6.98 24.57 0.88
N VAL A 898 7.30 23.66 1.79
CA VAL A 898 6.93 22.24 1.71
C VAL A 898 5.40 22.08 1.71
N VAL A 899 4.71 22.74 2.63
CA VAL A 899 3.25 22.71 2.71
C VAL A 899 2.59 23.24 1.44
N SER A 900 3.08 24.37 0.93
CA SER A 900 2.52 24.98 -0.28
C SER A 900 2.74 24.11 -1.50
N ASN A 901 3.91 23.50 -1.62
CA ASN A 901 4.22 22.58 -2.71
C ASN A 901 3.38 21.30 -2.63
N ALA A 902 3.17 20.72 -1.44
CA ALA A 902 2.30 19.56 -1.27
C ALA A 902 0.84 19.89 -1.67
N ASN A 903 0.32 21.04 -1.24
CA ASN A 903 -1.03 21.47 -1.60
C ASN A 903 -1.21 21.72 -3.10
N ARG A 904 -0.14 21.96 -3.86
CA ARG A 904 -0.20 22.08 -5.33
C ARG A 904 -0.73 20.81 -6.01
N LEU A 905 -0.54 19.64 -5.41
CA LEU A 905 -1.11 18.38 -5.91
C LEU A 905 -2.64 18.40 -6.01
N ARG A 906 -3.33 19.20 -5.22
CA ARG A 906 -4.79 19.37 -5.34
C ARG A 906 -5.23 19.99 -6.66
N LEU A 907 -4.34 20.78 -7.25
CA LEU A 907 -4.57 21.40 -8.55
C LEU A 907 -4.23 20.47 -9.72
N PHE A 908 -3.87 19.23 -9.41
CA PHE A 908 -3.66 18.22 -10.42
C PHE A 908 -4.97 18.02 -11.18
N SER A 909 -4.93 18.31 -12.46
CA SER A 909 -6.00 18.07 -13.41
C SER A 909 -5.54 17.01 -14.39
N VAL A 910 -6.38 16.07 -14.63
CA VAL A 910 -6.24 15.08 -15.69
C VAL A 910 -6.33 15.85 -17.02
N LYS A 911 -5.36 15.66 -17.87
CA LYS A 911 -5.34 16.27 -19.22
C LYS A 911 -6.12 15.45 -20.21
#